data_eab8e76d38b11a8e71ed3f68f2040c5f
#
_entry.id   eab8e76d38b11a8e71ed3f68f2040c5f
#
_cell.length_a   1.000
_cell.length_b   1.000
_cell.length_c   1.000
_cell.angle_alpha   90.00
_cell.angle_beta   90.00
_cell.angle_gamma   90.00
#
_symmetry.space_group_name_H-M   'P 1'
#
loop_
_entity.id
_entity.type
_entity.pdbx_description
1 polymer ?
#
loop_
_entity_poly.entity_id
_entity_poly.type
_entity_poly.pdbx_seq_one_letter_code
_entity_poly.pdbx_strand_id
1 'polypeptide(L)'
;MRSKAATDNPLEKSLRLCYYLYRQLSIDYSRFICGKAYTMNLIQIDENGLHLVFEKTEDFGCKLLHFSALPFDERSLLHVHDRETGGLRLNTERYNLLEIMISGQNRPGERHGNKYISTSPGDRMKLVYFADKHTEFGRKLEIHMEDKICGIETISHMQFYNGVQAVRCWTDVKNVGTEPQGLEYVSSFALTGIEKEGMLSTDDKMRVWYPHNGWQREMQWESYTFPQLGLARCQPEEIQRSSKVIGATNIGNWSTKEYLPMGLLENTETGSNLFWQIEHNGSWHWEISDQMGNFYIQLSGPTETESHWWKNLQPGETFTTVPVCVGSTLGKFDDAMGELTKYRRLIRRKNADNEKLCVIFNDYMNCLWGNPTTAKELPLIDAAHKAGCEYFCVDAGWYADGFWWDNVGEWLPSKERFPNGLEEVMDYIRSKGMIPGVWLEIEVMGICCPKAARVHPDWFFTRHGKKVHDRSRWQLDFRNPEVVEHANEVVDRLVRDYHVGYIKMDYNIEPGIGTELNADSVGDGLLGHERAYLAWLDSVFARYPDLVIENCSSGGMRIDYAMLSRHSIQSTSDQEDYLRYASIAANAPSGLTPEQSAIWSYPMKGGGREEAVFNMCNALMQRIHQSGHLAEIPEEDFTLVKEALDYYKTIRGDIKRALPFWPLGTSHFADTWVSLGLKTAHKAYITVWRRGAPDGRCTLPVDFLRGNEHVNVRCAYPANHNTKCAWNPEKGTLTVDLPAPICARIFELEY
;
A
#
# COMPACT_ATOMS: atom_id res chain seq x y z
N MET A 1 31.02 -1.75 -29.99
CA MET A 1 31.51 -3.10 -30.31
C MET A 1 32.80 -3.38 -29.52
N ARG A 2 32.68 -4.06 -28.40
CA ARG A 2 33.74 -4.88 -27.77
C ARG A 2 33.01 -5.98 -27.00
N SER A 3 33.04 -7.18 -27.57
CA SER A 3 32.61 -8.39 -26.92
C SER A 3 33.52 -8.67 -25.71
N LYS A 4 32.98 -8.65 -24.49
CA LYS A 4 33.66 -9.25 -23.35
C LYS A 4 33.30 -10.75 -23.36
N ALA A 5 34.25 -11.57 -23.77
CA ALA A 5 34.23 -12.98 -23.48
C ALA A 5 34.26 -13.15 -21.95
N ALA A 6 33.27 -13.84 -21.41
CA ALA A 6 33.27 -14.28 -20.02
C ALA A 6 34.43 -15.25 -19.85
N THR A 7 35.45 -14.89 -19.11
CA THR A 7 36.53 -15.81 -18.70
C THR A 7 35.96 -16.68 -17.60
N ASP A 8 35.58 -17.90 -17.96
CA ASP A 8 35.24 -18.96 -17.02
C ASP A 8 36.46 -19.20 -16.09
N ASN A 9 36.34 -18.73 -14.85
CA ASN A 9 37.36 -18.98 -13.84
C ASN A 9 37.26 -20.44 -13.35
N PRO A 10 38.30 -21.28 -13.57
CA PRO A 10 38.28 -22.70 -13.18
C PRO A 10 38.07 -22.89 -11.66
N LEU A 11 38.54 -21.95 -10.82
CA LEU A 11 38.35 -21.98 -9.37
C LEU A 11 36.90 -21.82 -8.98
N GLU A 12 36.20 -20.94 -9.67
CA GLU A 12 34.77 -20.65 -9.40
C GLU A 12 33.88 -21.83 -9.82
N LYS A 13 34.20 -22.47 -10.94
CA LYS A 13 33.55 -23.75 -11.34
C LYS A 13 33.85 -24.89 -10.36
N SER A 14 35.07 -24.97 -9.84
CA SER A 14 35.45 -25.98 -8.87
C SER A 14 34.76 -25.79 -7.52
N LEU A 15 34.62 -24.53 -7.06
CA LEU A 15 33.88 -24.20 -5.83
C LEU A 15 32.38 -24.45 -6.00
N ARG A 16 31.80 -24.11 -7.14
CA ARG A 16 30.38 -24.41 -7.46
C ARG A 16 30.15 -25.94 -7.54
N LEU A 17 31.07 -26.69 -8.10
CA LEU A 17 30.97 -28.14 -8.18
C LEU A 17 31.12 -28.80 -6.80
N CYS A 18 32.04 -28.31 -5.97
CA CYS A 18 32.20 -28.77 -4.58
C CYS A 18 30.96 -28.48 -3.74
N TYR A 19 30.37 -27.29 -3.88
CA TYR A 19 29.16 -26.92 -3.19
C TYR A 19 27.94 -27.72 -3.68
N TYR A 20 27.86 -27.99 -5.00
CA TYR A 20 26.81 -28.82 -5.59
C TYR A 20 26.93 -30.29 -5.17
N LEU A 21 28.16 -30.88 -5.23
CA LEU A 21 28.41 -32.23 -4.76
C LEU A 21 28.18 -32.40 -3.26
N TYR A 22 28.50 -31.36 -2.50
CA TYR A 22 28.27 -31.32 -1.06
C TYR A 22 26.79 -31.35 -0.68
N ARG A 23 25.91 -30.68 -1.44
CA ARG A 23 24.47 -30.73 -1.27
C ARG A 23 23.81 -32.03 -1.73
N GLN A 24 24.41 -32.74 -2.67
CA GLN A 24 23.88 -34.03 -3.17
C GLN A 24 24.31 -35.26 -2.34
N LEU A 25 25.36 -35.13 -1.53
CA LEU A 25 25.76 -36.22 -0.64
C LEU A 25 24.86 -36.22 0.60
N SER A 26 24.13 -37.30 0.80
CA SER A 26 23.41 -37.59 2.05
C SER A 26 24.42 -37.87 3.17
N ILE A 27 25.05 -36.86 3.72
CA ILE A 27 25.98 -36.98 4.84
C ILE A 27 25.15 -36.99 6.13
N ASP A 28 25.45 -37.98 6.98
CA ASP A 28 24.91 -38.05 8.34
C ASP A 28 25.48 -36.91 9.18
N TYR A 29 24.70 -35.82 9.27
CA TYR A 29 25.09 -34.57 9.90
C TYR A 29 25.37 -34.65 11.41
N SER A 30 24.98 -35.75 12.06
CA SER A 30 25.25 -35.96 13.49
C SER A 30 26.74 -36.09 13.82
N ARG A 31 27.61 -36.30 12.84
CA ARG A 31 29.07 -36.48 13.01
C ARG A 31 29.92 -35.22 12.86
N PHE A 32 29.37 -34.13 12.35
CA PHE A 32 30.18 -32.93 12.03
C PHE A 32 29.92 -31.72 12.94
N ILE A 33 29.01 -31.82 13.90
CA ILE A 33 28.77 -30.75 14.88
C ILE A 33 29.70 -31.01 16.09
N CYS A 34 30.57 -30.05 16.36
CA CYS A 34 31.58 -30.08 17.41
C CYS A 34 31.02 -30.57 18.74
N GLY A 35 31.20 -31.85 19.10
CA GLY A 35 31.10 -32.42 20.43
C GLY A 35 29.77 -32.47 21.16
N LYS A 36 28.73 -31.75 20.69
CA LYS A 36 27.35 -31.86 21.21
C LYS A 36 26.39 -31.91 20.03
N ALA A 37 25.56 -32.94 19.96
CA ALA A 37 24.43 -32.97 19.04
C ALA A 37 23.49 -31.81 19.40
N TYR A 38 23.47 -30.75 18.61
CA TYR A 38 22.51 -29.67 18.74
C TYR A 38 21.19 -30.15 18.10
N THR A 39 20.21 -30.46 18.92
CA THR A 39 18.87 -30.81 18.44
C THR A 39 18.02 -29.55 18.44
N MET A 40 17.69 -29.03 17.27
CA MET A 40 16.77 -27.88 17.16
C MET A 40 15.37 -28.30 17.60
N ASN A 41 14.77 -27.53 18.48
CA ASN A 41 13.38 -27.70 18.86
C ASN A 41 12.51 -26.82 17.93
N LEU A 42 12.07 -27.39 16.80
CA LEU A 42 11.36 -26.70 15.75
C LEU A 42 9.85 -26.79 15.93
N ILE A 43 9.17 -25.67 15.69
CA ILE A 43 7.73 -25.59 15.46
C ILE A 43 7.54 -25.27 13.98
N GLN A 44 6.87 -26.15 13.25
CA GLN A 44 6.54 -25.97 11.84
C GLN A 44 5.05 -25.63 11.72
N ILE A 45 4.75 -24.59 10.96
CA ILE A 45 3.39 -24.11 10.66
C ILE A 45 3.24 -24.09 9.15
N ASP A 46 2.34 -24.95 8.65
CA ASP A 46 1.94 -24.96 7.24
C ASP A 46 0.50 -24.45 7.16
N GLU A 47 0.31 -23.29 6.50
CA GLU A 47 -1.02 -22.67 6.45
C GLU A 47 -1.19 -21.91 5.12
N ASN A 48 -2.26 -22.20 4.38
CA ASN A 48 -2.61 -21.54 3.10
C ASN A 48 -1.47 -21.53 2.06
N GLY A 49 -0.54 -22.50 2.07
CA GLY A 49 0.62 -22.53 1.18
C GLY A 49 1.81 -21.71 1.67
N LEU A 50 1.76 -21.20 2.90
CA LEU A 50 2.91 -20.64 3.60
C LEU A 50 3.52 -21.68 4.52
N HIS A 51 4.85 -21.70 4.58
CA HIS A 51 5.65 -22.53 5.47
C HIS A 51 6.44 -21.63 6.42
N LEU A 52 6.14 -21.71 7.71
CA LEU A 52 6.86 -21.00 8.75
C LEU A 52 7.56 -22.00 9.67
N VAL A 53 8.79 -21.69 10.04
CA VAL A 53 9.55 -22.52 10.98
C VAL A 53 10.12 -21.65 12.08
N PHE A 54 9.78 -22.01 13.31
CA PHE A 54 10.29 -21.37 14.51
C PHE A 54 11.23 -22.32 15.24
N GLU A 55 12.30 -21.78 15.81
CA GLU A 55 13.14 -22.49 16.75
C GLU A 55 12.85 -22.00 18.17
N LYS A 56 12.57 -22.95 19.08
CA LYS A 56 12.52 -22.69 20.51
C LYS A 56 13.86 -23.01 21.15
N THR A 57 14.47 -22.05 21.80
CA THR A 57 15.69 -22.28 22.58
C THR A 57 15.46 -21.87 24.03
N GLU A 58 16.10 -22.59 24.98
CA GLU A 58 16.04 -22.24 26.38
C GLU A 58 16.82 -20.94 26.69
N ASP A 59 17.89 -20.69 25.92
CA ASP A 59 18.78 -19.56 26.14
C ASP A 59 18.43 -18.30 25.37
N PHE A 60 17.88 -18.44 24.13
CA PHE A 60 17.72 -17.33 23.18
C PHE A 60 16.26 -17.06 22.75
N GLY A 61 15.29 -17.66 23.43
CA GLY A 61 13.87 -17.43 23.16
C GLY A 61 13.35 -18.08 21.88
N CYS A 62 12.48 -17.41 21.16
CA CYS A 62 11.88 -17.88 19.90
C CYS A 62 12.54 -17.18 18.71
N LYS A 63 12.96 -17.95 17.72
CA LYS A 63 13.55 -17.46 16.47
C LYS A 63 12.63 -17.78 15.31
N LEU A 64 12.54 -16.91 14.31
CA LEU A 64 11.84 -17.19 13.04
C LEU A 64 12.90 -17.57 12.00
N LEU A 65 13.01 -18.87 11.69
CA LEU A 65 14.04 -19.40 10.78
C LEU A 65 13.64 -19.39 9.31
N HIS A 66 12.33 -19.42 9.05
CA HIS A 66 11.80 -19.53 7.70
C HIS A 66 10.40 -18.94 7.62
N PHE A 67 10.14 -18.23 6.52
CA PHE A 67 8.83 -17.70 6.13
C PHE A 67 8.79 -17.66 4.61
N SER A 68 8.13 -18.61 3.96
CA SER A 68 8.13 -18.75 2.51
C SER A 68 6.96 -19.56 1.98
N ALA A 69 6.68 -19.45 0.68
CA ALA A 69 5.85 -20.39 -0.07
C ALA A 69 6.60 -21.68 -0.46
N LEU A 70 7.91 -21.76 -0.22
CA LEU A 70 8.70 -22.99 -0.38
C LEU A 70 8.85 -23.72 0.95
N PRO A 71 8.88 -25.05 0.96
CA PRO A 71 9.17 -25.83 2.15
C PRO A 71 10.54 -25.50 2.74
N PHE A 72 10.65 -25.58 4.06
CA PHE A 72 11.89 -25.35 4.77
C PHE A 72 12.96 -26.41 4.46
N ASP A 73 14.17 -25.97 4.19
CA ASP A 73 15.36 -26.81 4.05
C ASP A 73 16.38 -26.45 5.13
N GLU A 74 16.56 -27.31 6.13
CA GLU A 74 17.51 -27.09 7.23
C GLU A 74 18.94 -26.80 6.73
N ARG A 75 19.31 -27.30 5.54
CA ARG A 75 20.63 -27.06 4.95
C ARG A 75 20.84 -25.58 4.61
N SER A 76 19.78 -24.80 4.45
CA SER A 76 19.84 -23.35 4.24
C SER A 76 20.45 -22.60 5.42
N LEU A 77 20.41 -23.17 6.63
CA LEU A 77 20.97 -22.58 7.85
C LEU A 77 22.47 -22.88 8.03
N LEU A 78 23.05 -23.73 7.19
CA LEU A 78 24.45 -24.09 7.31
C LEU A 78 25.34 -22.97 6.79
N HIS A 79 26.25 -22.49 7.63
CA HIS A 79 27.35 -21.62 7.23
C HIS A 79 28.66 -22.37 7.09
N VAL A 80 29.38 -22.10 6.00
CA VAL A 80 30.73 -22.61 5.79
C VAL A 80 31.69 -21.71 6.56
N HIS A 81 32.24 -22.16 7.64
CA HIS A 81 33.38 -21.76 8.46
C HIS A 81 33.05 -21.50 9.94
N ASP A 82 33.46 -22.45 10.74
CA ASP A 82 34.05 -22.18 12.04
C ASP A 82 35.59 -22.01 11.79
N ARG A 83 36.14 -20.82 12.03
CA ARG A 83 37.55 -20.51 11.83
C ARG A 83 38.45 -21.36 12.73
N GLU A 84 37.96 -21.86 13.84
CA GLU A 84 38.71 -22.65 14.80
C GLU A 84 38.69 -24.15 14.46
N THR A 85 37.59 -24.64 13.93
CA THR A 85 37.43 -26.09 13.67
C THR A 85 37.38 -26.46 12.19
N GLY A 86 37.22 -25.48 11.28
CA GLY A 86 37.06 -25.70 9.85
C GLY A 86 35.76 -26.45 9.47
N GLY A 87 34.81 -26.53 10.40
CA GLY A 87 33.56 -27.26 10.24
C GLY A 87 32.37 -26.37 9.82
N LEU A 88 31.25 -27.03 9.56
CA LEU A 88 29.94 -26.37 9.35
C LEU A 88 29.29 -26.09 10.70
N ARG A 89 28.79 -24.88 10.85
CA ARG A 89 28.04 -24.45 12.04
C ARG A 89 26.68 -23.97 11.63
N LEU A 90 25.64 -24.39 12.38
CA LEU A 90 24.34 -23.74 12.33
C LEU A 90 24.45 -22.38 13.00
N ASN A 91 24.01 -21.33 12.31
CA ASN A 91 24.01 -19.97 12.86
C ASN A 91 22.60 -19.42 12.87
N THR A 92 21.88 -19.64 13.97
CA THR A 92 20.54 -19.11 14.21
C THR A 92 20.53 -17.97 15.23
N GLU A 93 21.68 -17.57 15.74
CA GLU A 93 21.79 -16.57 16.81
C GLU A 93 21.14 -15.23 16.45
N ARG A 94 21.09 -14.87 15.15
CA ARG A 94 20.60 -13.58 14.65
C ARG A 94 19.20 -13.64 13.99
N TYR A 95 18.49 -14.75 14.17
CA TYR A 95 17.15 -14.94 13.63
C TYR A 95 16.07 -14.50 14.62
N ASN A 96 16.26 -13.33 15.26
CA ASN A 96 15.31 -12.81 16.23
C ASN A 96 13.93 -12.63 15.61
N LEU A 97 12.90 -13.14 16.28
CA LEU A 97 11.50 -12.91 15.92
C LEU A 97 11.10 -11.46 16.08
N LEU A 98 11.76 -10.75 17.02
CA LEU A 98 11.47 -9.38 17.40
C LEU A 98 12.78 -8.62 17.61
N GLU A 99 12.87 -7.44 17.04
CA GLU A 99 13.90 -6.45 17.38
C GLU A 99 13.26 -5.27 18.11
N ILE A 100 13.85 -4.87 19.22
CA ILE A 100 13.38 -3.79 20.06
C ILE A 100 14.58 -2.98 20.58
N MET A 101 14.51 -1.65 20.48
CA MET A 101 15.50 -0.75 21.05
C MET A 101 14.92 -0.01 22.24
N ILE A 102 15.69 -0.04 23.34
CA ILE A 102 15.36 0.63 24.58
C ILE A 102 16.52 1.58 24.92
N SER A 103 16.19 2.78 25.34
CA SER A 103 17.18 3.82 25.67
C SER A 103 18.26 3.33 26.60
N GLY A 104 19.51 3.60 26.24
CA GLY A 104 20.68 3.19 27.03
C GLY A 104 21.11 1.73 26.87
N GLN A 105 20.44 0.94 26.04
CA GLN A 105 20.85 -0.43 25.73
C GLN A 105 21.76 -0.48 24.51
N ASN A 106 22.89 -1.21 24.63
CA ASN A 106 23.83 -1.38 23.54
C ASN A 106 23.38 -2.45 22.56
N ARG A 107 23.92 -2.40 21.30
CA ARG A 107 23.79 -3.45 20.30
C ARG A 107 25.00 -4.37 20.39
N PRO A 108 24.83 -5.66 20.70
CA PRO A 108 25.95 -6.58 20.75
C PRO A 108 26.47 -6.89 19.33
N GLY A 109 27.75 -6.66 19.10
CA GLY A 109 28.47 -7.13 17.93
C GLY A 109 28.26 -6.35 16.61
N GLU A 110 27.30 -5.42 16.53
CA GLU A 110 27.13 -4.59 15.35
C GLU A 110 27.69 -3.19 15.58
N ARG A 111 28.58 -2.75 14.71
CA ARG A 111 29.23 -1.42 14.78
C ARG A 111 29.25 -0.68 13.44
N HIS A 112 28.69 -1.26 12.39
CA HIS A 112 28.70 -0.67 11.05
C HIS A 112 27.32 -0.14 10.68
N GLY A 113 27.08 1.12 10.98
CA GLY A 113 25.85 1.81 10.64
C GLY A 113 24.74 1.68 11.69
N ASN A 114 23.65 2.38 11.44
CA ASN A 114 22.48 2.40 12.30
C ASN A 114 21.42 1.44 11.73
N LYS A 115 21.48 0.18 12.18
CA LYS A 115 20.60 -0.90 11.72
C LYS A 115 19.71 -1.39 12.85
N TYR A 116 18.49 -1.78 12.52
CA TYR A 116 17.52 -2.34 13.46
C TYR A 116 17.62 -3.85 13.58
N ILE A 117 18.83 -4.37 13.80
CA ILE A 117 19.14 -5.79 13.93
C ILE A 117 20.07 -6.03 15.11
N SER A 118 19.99 -7.21 15.74
CA SER A 118 20.83 -7.61 16.88
C SER A 118 20.75 -6.61 18.02
N THR A 119 19.56 -6.21 18.37
CA THR A 119 19.31 -5.34 19.52
C THR A 119 19.55 -6.11 20.82
N SER A 120 20.15 -5.46 21.85
CA SER A 120 20.42 -6.14 23.12
C SER A 120 19.16 -6.70 23.79
N PRO A 121 18.04 -5.96 23.86
CA PRO A 121 16.80 -6.54 24.37
C PRO A 121 16.26 -7.67 23.48
N GLY A 122 16.32 -7.55 22.16
CA GLY A 122 15.90 -8.61 21.22
C GLY A 122 16.68 -9.92 21.42
N ASP A 123 18.01 -9.82 21.60
CA ASP A 123 18.88 -10.99 21.83
C ASP A 123 18.64 -11.63 23.22
N ARG A 124 18.14 -10.87 24.20
CA ARG A 124 17.87 -11.37 25.57
C ARG A 124 16.46 -11.88 25.78
N MET A 125 15.54 -11.63 24.85
CA MET A 125 14.17 -12.12 24.95
C MET A 125 14.13 -13.61 25.17
N LYS A 126 13.38 -14.06 26.17
CA LYS A 126 13.15 -15.47 26.48
C LYS A 126 11.70 -15.84 26.23
N LEU A 127 11.50 -17.00 25.62
CA LEU A 127 10.16 -17.50 25.35
C LEU A 127 9.46 -17.88 26.67
N VAL A 128 8.32 -17.26 26.93
CA VAL A 128 7.41 -17.61 28.04
C VAL A 128 6.45 -18.70 27.57
N TYR A 129 5.69 -18.47 26.51
CA TYR A 129 4.88 -19.50 25.88
C TYR A 129 4.55 -19.16 24.43
N PHE A 130 4.18 -20.18 23.67
CA PHE A 130 3.76 -20.10 22.28
C PHE A 130 2.33 -20.60 22.19
N ALA A 131 1.38 -19.73 21.81
CA ALA A 131 0.00 -20.07 21.58
C ALA A 131 -0.31 -20.17 20.08
N ASP A 132 -1.02 -21.23 19.72
CA ASP A 132 -1.52 -21.51 18.38
C ASP A 132 -3.05 -21.74 18.50
N LYS A 133 -3.80 -20.83 17.92
CA LYS A 133 -5.25 -20.74 18.06
C LYS A 133 -5.91 -20.64 16.69
N HIS A 134 -7.18 -21.03 16.61
CA HIS A 134 -8.03 -20.73 15.46
C HIS A 134 -9.07 -19.67 15.82
N THR A 135 -9.23 -18.69 14.95
CA THR A 135 -10.24 -17.62 15.02
C THR A 135 -11.22 -17.75 13.85
N GLU A 136 -12.24 -16.93 13.80
CA GLU A 136 -13.16 -16.86 12.66
C GLU A 136 -12.46 -16.44 11.36
N PHE A 137 -11.35 -15.70 11.44
CA PHE A 137 -10.56 -15.24 10.27
C PHE A 137 -9.59 -16.31 9.77
N GLY A 138 -9.13 -17.18 10.65
CA GLY A 138 -8.12 -18.21 10.40
C GLY A 138 -7.24 -18.46 11.61
N ARG A 139 -6.07 -19.09 11.40
CA ARG A 139 -5.10 -19.39 12.45
C ARG A 139 -4.49 -18.12 13.02
N LYS A 140 -4.22 -18.09 14.32
CA LYS A 140 -3.54 -17.00 15.02
C LYS A 140 -2.45 -17.55 15.93
N LEU A 141 -1.23 -17.05 15.76
CA LEU A 141 -0.12 -17.33 16.66
C LEU A 141 0.08 -16.13 17.60
N GLU A 142 0.37 -16.43 18.87
CA GLU A 142 0.75 -15.45 19.90
C GLU A 142 2.01 -15.98 20.58
N ILE A 143 3.13 -15.27 20.40
CA ILE A 143 4.43 -15.66 20.93
C ILE A 143 4.79 -14.68 22.04
N HIS A 144 4.73 -15.15 23.27
CA HIS A 144 5.01 -14.39 24.48
C HIS A 144 6.47 -14.54 24.88
N MET A 145 7.17 -13.43 24.97
CA MET A 145 8.57 -13.36 25.38
C MET A 145 8.79 -12.29 26.45
N GLU A 146 9.89 -12.42 27.21
CA GLU A 146 10.26 -11.49 28.27
C GLU A 146 11.76 -11.15 28.22
N ASP A 147 12.11 -9.88 28.49
CA ASP A 147 13.44 -9.45 28.88
C ASP A 147 13.40 -9.00 30.36
N LYS A 148 13.93 -9.84 31.23
CA LYS A 148 13.95 -9.57 32.69
C LYS A 148 14.89 -8.42 33.08
N ILE A 149 15.86 -8.08 32.25
CA ILE A 149 16.81 -7.00 32.54
C ILE A 149 16.13 -5.65 32.42
N CYS A 150 15.34 -5.46 31.33
CA CYS A 150 14.58 -4.23 31.13
C CYS A 150 13.18 -4.29 31.77
N GLY A 151 12.73 -5.44 32.24
CA GLY A 151 11.37 -5.60 32.76
C GLY A 151 10.32 -5.43 31.65
N ILE A 152 10.58 -5.98 30.46
CA ILE A 152 9.69 -5.89 29.30
C ILE A 152 9.12 -7.25 28.97
N GLU A 153 7.79 -7.34 28.82
CA GLU A 153 7.08 -8.43 28.19
C GLU A 153 6.62 -8.04 26.80
N THR A 154 6.69 -8.99 25.86
CA THR A 154 6.21 -8.81 24.48
C THR A 154 5.29 -9.92 24.05
N ILE A 155 4.31 -9.59 23.19
CA ILE A 155 3.48 -10.56 22.49
C ILE A 155 3.59 -10.25 20.99
N SER A 156 4.28 -11.12 20.25
CA SER A 156 4.26 -11.06 18.79
C SER A 156 3.05 -11.81 18.27
N HIS A 157 2.19 -11.12 17.53
CA HIS A 157 0.97 -11.67 16.95
C HIS A 157 1.16 -11.93 15.45
N MET A 158 0.67 -13.09 14.98
CA MET A 158 0.60 -13.45 13.57
C MET A 158 -0.81 -13.99 13.27
N GLN A 159 -1.64 -13.20 12.58
CA GLN A 159 -2.99 -13.58 12.17
C GLN A 159 -2.99 -14.00 10.70
N PHE A 160 -3.27 -15.26 10.45
CA PHE A 160 -3.53 -15.80 9.12
C PHE A 160 -5.00 -15.56 8.73
N TYR A 161 -5.25 -15.46 7.43
CA TYR A 161 -6.59 -15.34 6.87
C TYR A 161 -6.87 -16.51 5.94
N ASN A 162 -8.02 -17.17 6.11
CA ASN A 162 -8.37 -18.37 5.36
C ASN A 162 -8.30 -18.15 3.84
N GLY A 163 -7.52 -19.00 3.15
CA GLY A 163 -7.38 -19.01 1.70
C GLY A 163 -6.46 -17.93 1.12
N VAL A 164 -5.63 -17.28 1.95
CA VAL A 164 -4.70 -16.22 1.51
C VAL A 164 -3.29 -16.50 2.01
N GLN A 165 -2.30 -16.36 1.14
CA GLN A 165 -0.88 -16.52 1.43
C GLN A 165 -0.28 -15.26 2.08
N ALA A 166 -0.94 -14.74 3.10
CA ALA A 166 -0.51 -13.55 3.84
C ALA A 166 -0.84 -13.66 5.32
N VAL A 167 -0.02 -13.01 6.14
CA VAL A 167 -0.12 -12.98 7.61
C VAL A 167 -0.08 -11.53 8.06
N ARG A 168 -0.99 -11.12 8.92
CA ARG A 168 -0.97 -9.81 9.57
C ARG A 168 -0.21 -9.91 10.88
N CYS A 169 0.85 -9.10 11.04
CA CYS A 169 1.76 -9.14 12.17
C CYS A 169 1.74 -7.81 12.93
N TRP A 170 1.83 -7.88 14.26
CA TRP A 170 2.04 -6.74 15.16
C TRP A 170 2.62 -7.24 16.48
N THR A 171 3.14 -6.32 17.29
CA THR A 171 3.73 -6.63 18.59
C THR A 171 3.15 -5.74 19.67
N ASP A 172 2.73 -6.33 20.78
CA ASP A 172 2.45 -5.64 22.03
C ASP A 172 3.71 -5.67 22.90
N VAL A 173 4.05 -4.51 23.48
CA VAL A 173 5.20 -4.32 24.39
C VAL A 173 4.67 -3.76 25.69
N LYS A 174 4.85 -4.49 26.80
CA LYS A 174 4.39 -4.09 28.11
C LYS A 174 5.57 -3.89 29.07
N ASN A 175 5.59 -2.78 29.76
CA ASN A 175 6.53 -2.57 30.85
C ASN A 175 5.97 -3.25 32.13
N VAL A 176 6.60 -4.33 32.55
CA VAL A 176 6.29 -5.07 33.80
C VAL A 176 7.29 -4.79 34.89
N GLY A 177 8.27 -3.92 34.65
CA GLY A 177 9.25 -3.45 35.61
C GLY A 177 8.69 -2.36 36.53
N THR A 178 9.58 -1.77 37.33
CA THR A 178 9.26 -0.69 38.27
C THR A 178 9.66 0.69 37.79
N GLU A 179 10.50 0.76 36.75
CA GLU A 179 11.02 2.01 36.16
C GLU A 179 10.49 2.22 34.74
N PRO A 180 10.29 3.46 34.30
CA PRO A 180 9.94 3.77 32.94
C PRO A 180 10.99 3.26 31.93
N GLN A 181 10.57 2.82 30.75
CA GLN A 181 11.43 2.36 29.67
C GLN A 181 11.22 3.19 28.41
N GLY A 182 12.28 3.80 27.90
CA GLY A 182 12.25 4.58 26.65
C GLY A 182 12.30 3.62 25.44
N LEU A 183 11.18 3.45 24.76
CA LEU A 183 11.13 2.70 23.50
C LEU A 183 11.57 3.61 22.35
N GLU A 184 12.58 3.19 21.58
CA GLU A 184 13.15 3.93 20.44
C GLU A 184 12.82 3.25 19.10
N TYR A 185 12.59 1.93 19.12
CA TYR A 185 12.22 1.10 17.98
C TYR A 185 11.55 -0.19 18.44
N VAL A 186 10.53 -0.64 17.71
CA VAL A 186 9.94 -1.97 17.85
C VAL A 186 9.54 -2.49 16.46
N SER A 187 10.06 -3.63 16.07
CA SER A 187 9.64 -4.28 14.82
C SER A 187 8.21 -4.81 14.93
N SER A 188 7.42 -4.62 13.89
CA SER A 188 6.13 -5.32 13.71
C SER A 188 6.34 -6.69 13.07
N PHE A 189 7.44 -6.83 12.30
CA PHE A 189 7.89 -8.07 11.70
C PHE A 189 9.40 -8.01 11.47
N ALA A 190 10.09 -9.12 11.74
CA ALA A 190 11.51 -9.30 11.52
C ALA A 190 11.76 -10.68 10.90
N LEU A 191 12.57 -10.73 9.84
CA LEU A 191 12.98 -11.99 9.21
C LEU A 191 14.43 -11.90 8.76
N THR A 192 15.25 -12.84 9.23
CA THR A 192 16.65 -13.01 8.81
C THR A 192 16.77 -14.24 7.91
N GLY A 193 17.70 -14.21 6.94
CA GLY A 193 17.89 -15.31 5.99
C GLY A 193 16.99 -15.22 4.75
N ILE A 194 16.56 -14.01 4.39
CA ILE A 194 15.69 -13.76 3.23
C ILE A 194 16.29 -14.22 1.89
N GLU A 195 17.61 -14.44 1.83
CA GLU A 195 18.35 -14.87 0.64
C GLU A 195 18.62 -16.37 0.59
N LYS A 196 18.21 -17.15 1.60
CA LYS A 196 18.70 -18.54 1.80
C LYS A 196 18.18 -19.55 0.78
N GLU A 197 17.09 -19.27 0.09
CA GLU A 197 16.55 -20.17 -0.92
C GLU A 197 17.38 -20.15 -2.20
N GLY A 198 17.54 -21.32 -2.83
CA GLY A 198 18.33 -21.48 -4.06
C GLY A 198 19.84 -21.56 -3.82
N MET A 199 20.59 -21.58 -4.89
CA MET A 199 22.04 -21.88 -4.94
C MET A 199 22.89 -20.71 -5.41
N LEU A 200 22.30 -19.80 -6.20
CA LEU A 200 23.01 -18.63 -6.72
C LEU A 200 23.35 -17.64 -5.60
N SER A 201 24.31 -16.78 -5.86
CA SER A 201 24.65 -15.71 -4.92
C SER A 201 23.46 -14.73 -4.76
N THR A 202 23.39 -14.05 -3.63
CA THR A 202 22.38 -13.03 -3.37
C THR A 202 22.39 -11.94 -4.45
N ASP A 203 23.59 -11.51 -4.86
CA ASP A 203 23.77 -10.47 -5.87
C ASP A 203 23.18 -10.84 -7.23
N ASP A 204 23.16 -12.15 -7.56
CA ASP A 204 22.69 -12.67 -8.85
C ASP A 204 21.18 -12.97 -8.86
N LYS A 205 20.60 -13.38 -7.71
CA LYS A 205 19.22 -13.89 -7.67
C LYS A 205 18.21 -12.98 -7.03
N MET A 206 18.63 -12.11 -6.09
CA MET A 206 17.67 -11.29 -5.32
C MET A 206 17.41 -9.95 -5.98
N ARG A 207 16.14 -9.61 -6.09
CA ARG A 207 15.66 -8.31 -6.55
C ARG A 207 14.65 -7.74 -5.55
N VAL A 208 14.78 -6.46 -5.26
CA VAL A 208 13.79 -5.73 -4.47
C VAL A 208 12.99 -4.82 -5.40
N TRP A 209 11.67 -4.93 -5.28
CA TRP A 209 10.70 -4.08 -5.96
C TRP A 209 10.03 -3.20 -4.93
N TYR A 210 9.97 -1.92 -5.16
CA TYR A 210 9.18 -1.01 -4.36
C TYR A 210 8.65 0.15 -5.20
N PRO A 211 7.42 0.63 -4.89
CA PRO A 211 6.79 1.67 -5.68
C PRO A 211 7.23 3.05 -5.21
N HIS A 212 7.86 3.80 -6.11
CA HIS A 212 8.00 5.24 -5.96
C HIS A 212 6.62 5.88 -6.07
N ASN A 213 6.38 6.89 -5.27
CA ASN A 213 5.12 7.61 -5.26
C ASN A 213 5.40 9.11 -5.23
N GLY A 214 4.43 9.92 -5.60
CA GLY A 214 4.54 11.37 -5.56
C GLY A 214 3.30 11.99 -6.17
N TRP A 215 3.00 13.20 -5.81
CA TRP A 215 1.87 13.95 -6.36
C TRP A 215 1.88 13.95 -7.88
N GLN A 216 0.77 13.53 -8.50
CA GLN A 216 0.60 13.32 -9.94
C GLN A 216 1.53 12.27 -10.58
N ARG A 217 2.18 11.43 -9.76
CA ARG A 217 3.09 10.35 -10.20
C ARG A 217 3.03 9.15 -9.27
N GLU A 218 1.84 8.72 -8.98
CA GLU A 218 1.59 7.64 -8.03
C GLU A 218 1.94 6.27 -8.61
N MET A 219 2.34 5.35 -7.72
CA MET A 219 2.49 3.90 -7.98
C MET A 219 3.45 3.54 -9.11
N GLN A 220 4.63 4.17 -9.13
CA GLN A 220 5.68 3.88 -10.12
C GLN A 220 6.63 2.80 -9.59
N TRP A 221 6.41 1.56 -10.02
CA TRP A 221 7.21 0.41 -9.58
C TRP A 221 8.54 0.32 -10.30
N GLU A 222 9.59 0.08 -9.54
CA GLU A 222 10.95 -0.20 -10.03
C GLU A 222 11.53 -1.41 -9.33
N SER A 223 12.36 -2.19 -10.05
CA SER A 223 13.07 -3.33 -9.49
C SER A 223 14.57 -3.14 -9.56
N TYR A 224 15.25 -3.49 -8.47
CA TYR A 224 16.70 -3.33 -8.33
C TYR A 224 17.33 -4.60 -7.80
N THR A 225 18.54 -4.93 -8.27
CA THR A 225 19.40 -5.88 -7.56
C THR A 225 20.00 -5.23 -6.33
N PHE A 226 20.42 -6.02 -5.34
CA PHE A 226 21.09 -5.48 -4.15
C PHE A 226 22.34 -4.66 -4.48
N PRO A 227 23.23 -5.10 -5.41
CA PRO A 227 24.36 -4.29 -5.85
C PRO A 227 23.99 -2.96 -6.48
N GLN A 228 22.89 -2.87 -7.24
CA GLN A 228 22.42 -1.60 -7.81
C GLN A 228 22.07 -0.57 -6.73
N LEU A 229 21.63 -1.03 -5.55
CA LEU A 229 21.32 -0.20 -4.39
C LEU A 229 22.50 -0.05 -3.43
N GLY A 230 23.68 -0.58 -3.78
CA GLY A 230 24.92 -0.46 -3.01
C GLY A 230 25.09 -1.49 -1.91
N LEU A 231 24.22 -2.50 -1.83
CA LEU A 231 24.32 -3.61 -0.89
C LEU A 231 24.87 -4.85 -1.61
N ALA A 232 26.16 -4.81 -1.99
CA ALA A 232 26.84 -5.91 -2.64
C ALA A 232 27.69 -6.71 -1.64
N ARG A 233 27.92 -7.98 -1.92
CA ARG A 233 28.88 -8.77 -1.16
C ARG A 233 30.29 -8.26 -1.39
N CYS A 234 30.97 -7.87 -0.32
CA CYS A 234 32.32 -7.32 -0.34
C CYS A 234 33.29 -8.05 0.58
N GLN A 235 32.80 -9.02 1.36
CA GLN A 235 33.57 -9.83 2.30
C GLN A 235 33.14 -11.30 2.22
N PRO A 236 33.94 -12.24 2.75
CA PRO A 236 33.48 -13.62 2.97
C PRO A 236 32.17 -13.68 3.74
N GLU A 237 31.32 -14.65 3.44
CA GLU A 237 29.94 -14.73 3.99
C GLU A 237 29.89 -14.61 5.50
N GLU A 238 30.77 -15.33 6.19
CA GLU A 238 30.78 -15.41 7.66
C GLU A 238 31.13 -14.12 8.39
N ILE A 239 31.67 -13.13 7.67
CA ILE A 239 32.05 -11.83 8.24
C ILE A 239 31.42 -10.64 7.52
N GLN A 240 30.58 -10.91 6.52
CA GLN A 240 29.91 -9.86 5.74
C GLN A 240 29.10 -8.96 6.66
N ARG A 241 29.48 -7.68 6.71
CA ARG A 241 28.80 -6.60 7.43
C ARG A 241 28.92 -5.31 6.65
N SER A 242 27.84 -4.86 6.07
CA SER A 242 27.80 -3.58 5.38
C SER A 242 27.27 -2.47 6.30
N SER A 243 27.70 -1.24 6.09
CA SER A 243 27.00 -0.08 6.65
C SER A 243 25.80 0.35 5.81
N LYS A 244 25.64 -0.30 4.63
CA LYS A 244 24.56 0.04 3.69
C LYS A 244 23.24 -0.59 4.12
N VAL A 245 22.21 0.24 4.18
CA VAL A 245 20.81 -0.15 4.33
C VAL A 245 20.08 0.19 3.03
N ILE A 246 19.28 -0.74 2.54
CA ILE A 246 18.24 -0.51 1.53
C ILE A 246 16.94 -0.31 2.32
N GLY A 247 16.17 0.73 2.05
CA GLY A 247 14.93 0.94 2.79
C GLY A 247 14.11 2.09 2.22
N ALA A 248 12.91 2.23 2.75
CA ALA A 248 12.10 3.42 2.56
C ALA A 248 11.46 3.82 3.89
N THR A 249 11.29 5.11 4.04
CA THR A 249 10.73 5.74 5.23
C THR A 249 9.71 6.78 4.82
N ASN A 250 8.61 6.87 5.56
CA ASN A 250 7.73 8.03 5.52
C ASN A 250 7.75 8.77 6.84
N ILE A 251 7.65 10.09 6.79
CA ILE A 251 7.55 10.99 7.95
C ILE A 251 6.38 11.93 7.72
N GLY A 252 5.44 11.98 8.68
CA GLY A 252 4.27 12.85 8.60
C GLY A 252 3.01 12.16 8.10
N ASN A 253 1.93 12.95 7.95
CA ASN A 253 0.58 12.45 7.67
C ASN A 253 0.34 12.07 6.20
N TRP A 254 1.18 12.52 5.28
CA TRP A 254 1.16 12.00 3.92
C TRP A 254 1.92 10.68 3.85
N SER A 255 1.23 9.61 4.24
CA SER A 255 1.82 8.27 4.41
C SER A 255 2.46 7.69 3.15
N THR A 256 2.14 8.24 1.98
CA THR A 256 2.63 7.74 0.69
C THR A 256 3.21 8.83 -0.22
N LYS A 257 3.80 9.89 0.35
CA LYS A 257 4.30 11.04 -0.42
C LYS A 257 5.50 10.73 -1.33
N GLU A 258 6.33 9.74 -0.97
CA GLU A 258 7.54 9.38 -1.73
C GLU A 258 7.54 7.91 -2.16
N TYR A 259 6.94 7.06 -1.33
CA TYR A 259 6.83 5.61 -1.56
C TYR A 259 5.50 5.11 -1.03
N LEU A 260 4.96 4.04 -1.63
CA LEU A 260 3.91 3.28 -0.92
C LEU A 260 4.55 2.45 0.21
N PRO A 261 3.83 2.23 1.33
CA PRO A 261 4.33 1.46 2.47
C PRO A 261 4.35 -0.05 2.18
N MET A 262 4.96 -0.44 1.08
CA MET A 262 4.96 -1.83 0.60
C MET A 262 6.16 -2.12 -0.28
N GLY A 263 6.38 -3.41 -0.55
CA GLY A 263 7.40 -3.88 -1.48
C GLY A 263 7.31 -5.37 -1.73
N LEU A 264 8.19 -5.83 -2.62
CA LEU A 264 8.32 -7.22 -3.01
C LEU A 264 9.81 -7.58 -3.12
N LEU A 265 10.19 -8.68 -2.51
CA LEU A 265 11.50 -9.28 -2.67
C LEU A 265 11.34 -10.53 -3.54
N GLU A 266 11.95 -10.52 -4.72
CA GLU A 266 11.90 -11.59 -5.69
C GLU A 266 13.18 -12.41 -5.67
N ASN A 267 13.04 -13.72 -5.61
CA ASN A 267 14.13 -14.66 -5.86
C ASN A 267 13.97 -15.22 -7.27
N THR A 268 14.78 -14.72 -8.19
CA THR A 268 14.68 -15.09 -9.62
C THR A 268 15.15 -16.51 -9.93
N GLU A 269 15.86 -17.17 -9.01
CA GLU A 269 16.29 -18.56 -9.16
C GLU A 269 15.16 -19.55 -8.83
N THR A 270 14.45 -19.30 -7.73
CA THR A 270 13.43 -20.22 -7.22
C THR A 270 12.01 -19.83 -7.63
N GLY A 271 11.81 -18.58 -8.04
CA GLY A 271 10.49 -18.00 -8.31
C GLY A 271 9.69 -17.71 -7.03
N SER A 272 10.32 -17.80 -5.85
CA SER A 272 9.66 -17.38 -4.61
C SER A 272 9.70 -15.86 -4.45
N ASN A 273 8.63 -15.32 -3.87
CA ASN A 273 8.50 -13.90 -3.57
C ASN A 273 8.15 -13.72 -2.10
N LEU A 274 8.71 -12.70 -1.48
CA LEU A 274 8.27 -12.18 -0.19
C LEU A 274 7.71 -10.78 -0.41
N PHE A 275 6.44 -10.54 -0.09
CA PHE A 275 5.83 -9.22 -0.22
C PHE A 275 5.38 -8.70 1.14
N TRP A 276 5.31 -7.37 1.28
CA TRP A 276 4.87 -6.71 2.51
C TRP A 276 4.05 -5.46 2.25
N GLN A 277 3.25 -5.08 3.27
CA GLN A 277 2.47 -3.84 3.34
C GLN A 277 2.43 -3.38 4.80
N ILE A 278 2.85 -2.14 5.08
CA ILE A 278 2.72 -1.51 6.40
C ILE A 278 1.38 -0.77 6.44
N GLU A 279 0.56 -1.03 7.46
CA GLU A 279 -0.82 -0.54 7.55
C GLU A 279 -0.89 0.65 8.51
N HIS A 280 -0.34 1.79 8.08
CA HIS A 280 -0.28 3.00 8.88
C HIS A 280 -0.50 4.26 8.03
N ASN A 281 -1.27 5.21 8.57
CA ASN A 281 -1.61 6.48 7.92
C ASN A 281 -0.63 7.62 8.22
N GLY A 282 0.55 7.31 8.74
CA GLY A 282 1.59 8.29 9.09
C GLY A 282 3.00 7.79 8.86
N SER A 283 3.86 7.96 9.86
CA SER A 283 5.28 7.61 9.77
C SER A 283 5.49 6.10 9.86
N TRP A 284 6.27 5.55 8.94
CA TRP A 284 6.62 4.12 8.87
C TRP A 284 8.01 3.93 8.30
N HIS A 285 8.59 2.74 8.54
CA HIS A 285 9.92 2.37 8.08
C HIS A 285 10.00 0.89 7.70
N TRP A 286 10.75 0.58 6.64
CA TRP A 286 11.24 -0.77 6.37
C TRP A 286 12.69 -0.72 5.90
N GLU A 287 13.45 -1.76 6.27
CA GLU A 287 14.85 -1.87 5.85
C GLU A 287 15.23 -3.31 5.50
N ILE A 288 16.15 -3.41 4.55
CA ILE A 288 16.89 -4.63 4.18
C ILE A 288 18.38 -4.32 4.29
N SER A 289 19.12 -5.16 4.99
CA SER A 289 20.58 -5.09 5.07
C SER A 289 21.15 -6.47 5.41
N ASP A 290 22.41 -6.51 5.80
CA ASP A 290 23.12 -7.75 6.17
C ASP A 290 23.59 -7.74 7.64
N GLN A 291 23.68 -8.93 8.20
CA GLN A 291 24.27 -9.17 9.52
C GLN A 291 24.95 -10.53 9.55
N MET A 292 26.28 -10.53 9.72
CA MET A 292 27.08 -11.78 9.83
C MET A 292 26.79 -12.79 8.71
N GLY A 293 26.76 -12.31 7.46
CA GLY A 293 26.53 -13.15 6.29
C GLY A 293 25.09 -13.47 5.95
N ASN A 294 24.13 -13.11 6.80
CA ASN A 294 22.70 -13.23 6.52
C ASN A 294 22.12 -11.88 6.09
N PHE A 295 21.16 -11.90 5.18
CA PHE A 295 20.35 -10.72 4.88
C PHE A 295 19.04 -10.77 5.66
N TYR A 296 18.55 -9.60 6.04
CA TYR A 296 17.32 -9.50 6.82
C TYR A 296 16.40 -8.42 6.28
N ILE A 297 15.13 -8.51 6.65
CA ILE A 297 14.13 -7.45 6.49
C ILE A 297 13.51 -7.12 7.85
N GLN A 298 13.31 -5.81 8.09
CA GLN A 298 12.59 -5.27 9.25
C GLN A 298 11.46 -4.37 8.77
N LEU A 299 10.29 -4.51 9.38
CA LEU A 299 9.10 -3.69 9.10
C LEU A 299 8.61 -3.08 10.40
N SER A 300 8.34 -1.77 10.41
CA SER A 300 7.90 -1.05 11.60
C SER A 300 7.00 0.15 11.28
N GLY A 301 6.39 0.70 12.30
CA GLY A 301 5.84 2.05 12.32
C GLY A 301 6.94 3.10 12.49
N PRO A 302 6.66 4.21 13.21
CA PRO A 302 7.65 5.25 13.45
C PRO A 302 8.82 4.76 14.31
N THR A 303 9.96 5.42 14.15
CA THR A 303 11.23 5.11 14.80
C THR A 303 11.84 6.38 15.37
N GLU A 304 12.79 6.29 16.29
CA GLU A 304 13.48 7.48 16.82
C GLU A 304 14.30 8.17 15.73
N THR A 305 15.14 7.40 15.05
CA THR A 305 16.12 7.95 14.10
C THR A 305 15.47 8.65 12.91
N GLU A 306 14.45 8.02 12.29
CA GLU A 306 13.87 8.50 11.05
C GLU A 306 12.72 9.48 11.29
N SER A 307 11.88 9.23 12.31
CA SER A 307 10.62 9.97 12.51
C SER A 307 10.49 10.64 13.86
N HIS A 308 11.60 10.76 14.61
CA HIS A 308 11.62 11.39 15.94
C HIS A 308 10.59 10.80 16.91
N TRP A 309 10.35 9.50 16.81
CA TRP A 309 9.42 8.78 17.66
C TRP A 309 10.17 8.02 18.75
N TRP A 310 9.86 8.32 19.98
CA TRP A 310 10.17 7.50 21.14
C TRP A 310 9.03 7.62 22.15
N LYS A 311 8.84 6.58 22.95
CA LYS A 311 7.82 6.56 23.98
C LYS A 311 8.40 6.14 25.30
N ASN A 312 8.13 6.91 26.34
CA ASN A 312 8.54 6.62 27.71
C ASN A 312 7.47 5.74 28.37
N LEU A 313 7.57 4.42 28.14
CA LEU A 313 6.58 3.44 28.57
C LEU A 313 6.60 3.30 30.09
N GLN A 314 5.55 3.77 30.77
CA GLN A 314 5.43 3.73 32.22
C GLN A 314 5.21 2.31 32.75
N PRO A 315 5.56 2.00 34.02
CA PRO A 315 5.23 0.72 34.65
C PRO A 315 3.77 0.37 34.50
N GLY A 316 3.48 -0.84 33.96
CA GLY A 316 2.15 -1.34 33.67
C GLY A 316 1.56 -0.88 32.34
N GLU A 317 2.16 0.09 31.63
CA GLU A 317 1.69 0.54 30.34
C GLU A 317 2.02 -0.45 29.23
N THR A 318 1.18 -0.50 28.19
CA THR A 318 1.37 -1.31 26.98
C THR A 318 1.39 -0.42 25.75
N PHE A 319 2.37 -0.65 24.87
CA PHE A 319 2.45 -0.09 23.54
C PHE A 319 2.20 -1.17 22.50
N THR A 320 1.37 -0.90 21.50
CA THR A 320 1.13 -1.79 20.36
C THR A 320 1.73 -1.18 19.11
N THR A 321 2.52 -1.93 18.34
CA THR A 321 3.08 -1.46 17.05
C THR A 321 1.98 -1.26 16.01
N VAL A 322 2.31 -0.58 14.90
CA VAL A 322 1.43 -0.55 13.73
C VAL A 322 1.43 -1.93 13.07
N PRO A 323 0.28 -2.42 12.58
CA PRO A 323 0.25 -3.73 11.94
C PRO A 323 0.93 -3.70 10.56
N VAL A 324 1.46 -4.85 10.17
CA VAL A 324 2.02 -5.09 8.84
C VAL A 324 1.46 -6.38 8.26
N CYS A 325 1.23 -6.43 6.96
CA CYS A 325 0.97 -7.65 6.23
C CYS A 325 2.27 -8.16 5.62
N VAL A 326 2.55 -9.45 5.76
CA VAL A 326 3.66 -10.13 5.09
C VAL A 326 3.15 -11.41 4.45
N GLY A 327 3.56 -11.69 3.22
CA GLY A 327 3.16 -12.90 2.52
C GLY A 327 4.25 -13.43 1.60
N SER A 328 4.08 -14.64 1.12
CA SER A 328 4.99 -15.25 0.16
C SER A 328 4.23 -16.06 -0.88
N THR A 329 4.65 -15.95 -2.14
CA THR A 329 4.05 -16.69 -3.27
C THR A 329 5.13 -17.31 -4.13
N LEU A 330 4.73 -18.29 -4.96
CA LEU A 330 5.51 -18.73 -6.12
C LEU A 330 4.95 -18.09 -7.37
N GLY A 331 5.82 -17.55 -8.22
CA GLY A 331 5.43 -16.92 -9.48
C GLY A 331 6.02 -15.54 -9.68
N LYS A 332 5.23 -14.66 -10.29
CA LYS A 332 5.64 -13.31 -10.70
C LYS A 332 5.01 -12.23 -9.81
N PHE A 333 5.29 -10.98 -10.11
CA PHE A 333 4.69 -9.80 -9.50
C PHE A 333 3.14 -9.88 -9.42
N ASP A 334 2.49 -10.33 -10.50
CA ASP A 334 1.03 -10.47 -10.59
C ASP A 334 0.47 -11.42 -9.52
N ASP A 335 1.19 -12.52 -9.21
CA ASP A 335 0.75 -13.51 -8.23
C ASP A 335 0.81 -12.92 -6.81
N ALA A 336 1.87 -12.20 -6.47
CA ALA A 336 2.00 -11.50 -5.20
C ALA A 336 0.92 -10.41 -5.04
N MET A 337 0.70 -9.58 -6.08
CA MET A 337 -0.35 -8.55 -6.05
C MET A 337 -1.75 -9.17 -6.00
N GLY A 338 -1.94 -10.34 -6.59
CA GLY A 338 -3.18 -11.11 -6.51
C GLY A 338 -3.49 -11.54 -5.07
N GLU A 339 -2.51 -12.10 -4.35
CA GLU A 339 -2.67 -12.49 -2.94
C GLU A 339 -2.91 -11.27 -2.05
N LEU A 340 -2.17 -10.18 -2.27
CA LEU A 340 -2.36 -8.94 -1.53
C LEU A 340 -3.75 -8.33 -1.79
N THR A 341 -4.28 -8.43 -3.01
CA THR A 341 -5.65 -8.01 -3.34
C THR A 341 -6.69 -8.83 -2.57
N LYS A 342 -6.51 -10.15 -2.48
CA LYS A 342 -7.40 -11.02 -1.67
C LYS A 342 -7.34 -10.65 -0.19
N TYR A 343 -6.14 -10.45 0.35
CA TYR A 343 -5.93 -10.03 1.73
C TYR A 343 -6.63 -8.70 2.04
N ARG A 344 -6.43 -7.68 1.21
CA ARG A 344 -7.03 -6.34 1.33
C ARG A 344 -8.55 -6.39 1.40
N ARG A 345 -9.18 -7.28 0.61
CA ARG A 345 -10.63 -7.51 0.65
C ARG A 345 -11.12 -8.11 1.97
N LEU A 346 -10.30 -8.93 2.64
CA LEU A 346 -10.66 -9.55 3.92
C LEU A 346 -10.57 -8.59 5.10
N ILE A 347 -9.58 -7.70 5.12
CA ILE A 347 -9.38 -6.76 6.22
C ILE A 347 -10.22 -5.48 6.11
N ARG A 348 -10.81 -5.24 4.95
CA ARG A 348 -11.62 -4.06 4.67
C ARG A 348 -12.99 -4.15 5.36
N ARG A 349 -13.46 -3.00 5.90
CA ARG A 349 -14.82 -2.84 6.39
C ARG A 349 -15.84 -3.23 5.29
N LYS A 350 -16.82 -4.05 5.64
CA LYS A 350 -17.93 -4.37 4.74
C LYS A 350 -18.83 -3.16 4.58
N ASN A 351 -19.17 -2.81 3.35
CA ASN A 351 -20.01 -1.66 3.02
C ASN A 351 -20.77 -1.87 1.71
N ALA A 352 -21.92 -1.20 1.57
CA ALA A 352 -22.76 -1.30 0.39
C ALA A 352 -22.14 -0.67 -0.88
N ASP A 353 -21.26 0.31 -0.73
CA ASP A 353 -20.63 1.01 -1.85
C ASP A 353 -19.69 0.10 -2.63
N ASN A 354 -18.86 -0.70 -1.94
CA ASN A 354 -18.01 -1.70 -2.59
C ASN A 354 -18.80 -2.88 -3.22
N GLU A 355 -20.08 -3.02 -2.90
CA GLU A 355 -20.96 -3.97 -3.57
C GLU A 355 -21.59 -3.39 -4.84
N LYS A 356 -21.93 -2.11 -4.83
CA LYS A 356 -22.63 -1.41 -5.94
C LYS A 356 -21.68 -0.81 -6.97
N LEU A 357 -20.52 -0.29 -6.53
CA LEU A 357 -19.53 0.41 -7.36
C LEU A 357 -20.19 1.53 -8.19
N CYS A 358 -20.89 2.42 -7.50
CA CYS A 358 -21.61 3.52 -8.16
C CYS A 358 -20.65 4.48 -8.87
N VAL A 359 -21.11 5.04 -10.00
CA VAL A 359 -20.39 6.07 -10.78
C VAL A 359 -20.54 7.42 -10.09
N ILE A 360 -19.42 8.10 -9.87
CA ILE A 360 -19.38 9.41 -9.23
C ILE A 360 -19.18 10.48 -10.29
N PHE A 361 -19.92 11.58 -10.22
CA PHE A 361 -19.55 12.83 -10.84
C PHE A 361 -19.00 13.79 -9.78
N ASN A 362 -17.88 14.46 -10.09
CA ASN A 362 -17.27 15.48 -9.24
C ASN A 362 -16.94 16.72 -10.08
N ASP A 363 -17.24 17.90 -9.59
CA ASP A 363 -17.17 19.17 -10.32
C ASP A 363 -15.79 19.82 -10.33
N TYR A 364 -14.74 19.19 -9.75
CA TYR A 364 -13.44 19.84 -9.58
C TYR A 364 -12.51 19.69 -10.80
N MET A 365 -12.07 18.45 -11.09
CA MET A 365 -10.97 18.15 -12.00
C MET A 365 -11.31 18.50 -13.46
N ASN A 366 -10.51 19.39 -14.07
CA ASN A 366 -10.75 19.90 -15.43
C ASN A 366 -12.19 20.42 -15.63
N CYS A 367 -12.81 20.95 -14.57
CA CYS A 367 -14.17 21.47 -14.52
C CYS A 367 -14.21 22.82 -13.79
N LEU A 368 -14.71 22.90 -12.56
CA LEU A 368 -14.93 24.18 -11.86
C LEU A 368 -13.74 24.66 -11.01
N TRP A 369 -12.78 23.80 -10.69
CA TRP A 369 -11.56 24.13 -9.96
C TRP A 369 -11.81 24.88 -8.62
N GLY A 370 -12.78 24.43 -7.83
CA GLY A 370 -13.14 25.04 -6.55
C GLY A 370 -13.94 26.35 -6.66
N ASN A 371 -14.65 26.52 -7.77
CA ASN A 371 -15.55 27.66 -7.97
C ASN A 371 -17.01 27.22 -8.25
N PRO A 372 -17.60 26.38 -7.36
CA PRO A 372 -19.00 25.95 -7.49
C PRO A 372 -19.95 27.12 -7.20
N THR A 373 -21.04 27.19 -7.95
CA THR A 373 -22.18 28.08 -7.69
C THR A 373 -23.46 27.40 -8.16
N THR A 374 -24.63 27.74 -7.58
CA THR A 374 -25.90 27.17 -8.04
C THR A 374 -26.03 27.19 -9.56
N ALA A 375 -25.71 28.31 -10.20
CA ALA A 375 -25.88 28.48 -11.65
C ALA A 375 -24.96 27.56 -12.51
N LYS A 376 -23.77 27.19 -11.97
CA LYS A 376 -22.84 26.28 -12.65
C LYS A 376 -23.17 24.82 -12.39
N GLU A 377 -23.66 24.52 -11.17
CA GLU A 377 -23.96 23.16 -10.76
C GLU A 377 -25.17 22.56 -11.51
N LEU A 378 -26.25 23.32 -11.65
CA LEU A 378 -27.48 22.79 -12.24
C LEU A 378 -27.27 22.14 -13.63
N PRO A 379 -26.57 22.76 -14.60
CA PRO A 379 -26.30 22.14 -15.90
C PRO A 379 -25.41 20.88 -15.79
N LEU A 380 -24.43 20.87 -14.87
CA LEU A 380 -23.58 19.72 -14.64
C LEU A 380 -24.35 18.54 -14.04
N ILE A 381 -25.27 18.81 -13.10
CA ILE A 381 -26.15 17.80 -12.52
C ILE A 381 -27.02 17.16 -13.60
N ASP A 382 -27.60 17.96 -14.50
CA ASP A 382 -28.39 17.45 -15.63
C ASP A 382 -27.55 16.56 -16.56
N ALA A 383 -26.34 16.98 -16.89
CA ALA A 383 -25.43 16.22 -17.74
C ALA A 383 -24.96 14.90 -17.08
N ALA A 384 -24.61 14.96 -15.80
CA ALA A 384 -24.21 13.79 -15.01
C ALA A 384 -25.35 12.75 -14.93
N HIS A 385 -26.57 13.21 -14.67
CA HIS A 385 -27.75 12.36 -14.67
C HIS A 385 -27.98 11.71 -16.07
N LYS A 386 -27.94 12.52 -17.16
CA LYS A 386 -28.10 12.04 -18.55
C LYS A 386 -27.05 10.99 -18.91
N ALA A 387 -25.80 11.17 -18.46
CA ALA A 387 -24.72 10.22 -18.65
C ALA A 387 -24.92 8.91 -17.86
N GLY A 388 -25.62 8.99 -16.73
CA GLY A 388 -25.92 7.84 -15.86
C GLY A 388 -25.06 7.76 -14.60
N CYS A 389 -24.53 8.89 -14.10
CA CYS A 389 -23.89 8.97 -12.80
C CYS A 389 -24.89 8.72 -11.66
N GLU A 390 -24.39 8.24 -10.54
CA GLU A 390 -25.20 7.80 -9.39
C GLU A 390 -24.90 8.63 -8.12
N TYR A 391 -23.71 9.23 -8.03
CA TYR A 391 -23.35 10.26 -7.05
C TYR A 391 -23.01 11.57 -7.77
N PHE A 392 -23.27 12.70 -7.11
CA PHE A 392 -22.80 14.01 -7.55
C PHE A 392 -22.13 14.74 -6.38
N CYS A 393 -20.84 15.02 -6.48
CA CYS A 393 -20.04 15.69 -5.45
C CYS A 393 -19.78 17.16 -5.84
N VAL A 394 -20.25 18.08 -5.00
CA VAL A 394 -19.83 19.49 -5.01
C VAL A 394 -18.50 19.58 -4.28
N ASP A 395 -17.41 19.79 -5.01
CA ASP A 395 -16.04 19.75 -4.49
C ASP A 395 -15.68 21.07 -3.75
N ALA A 396 -14.41 21.35 -3.53
CA ALA A 396 -13.90 22.48 -2.77
C ALA A 396 -14.51 23.82 -3.19
N GLY A 397 -14.65 24.73 -2.23
CA GLY A 397 -15.13 26.11 -2.46
C GLY A 397 -16.57 26.38 -2.05
N TRP A 398 -17.40 25.37 -1.81
CA TRP A 398 -18.81 25.55 -1.43
C TRP A 398 -19.02 26.35 -0.11
N TYR A 399 -18.00 26.36 0.75
CA TYR A 399 -18.01 26.96 2.10
C TYR A 399 -17.37 28.37 2.18
N ALA A 400 -16.85 28.92 1.08
CA ALA A 400 -16.07 30.15 1.11
C ALA A 400 -16.54 31.17 0.09
N ASP A 401 -16.65 32.42 0.52
CA ASP A 401 -16.77 33.57 -0.36
C ASP A 401 -15.37 33.89 -0.93
N GLY A 402 -15.19 33.95 -2.23
CA GLY A 402 -13.89 34.19 -2.86
C GLY A 402 -12.94 32.98 -2.89
N PHE A 403 -11.66 33.15 -2.50
CA PHE A 403 -10.66 32.08 -2.52
C PHE A 403 -10.88 31.11 -1.36
N TRP A 404 -11.10 29.86 -1.69
CA TRP A 404 -11.55 28.85 -0.75
C TRP A 404 -10.45 28.27 0.17
N TRP A 405 -9.17 28.31 -0.27
CA TRP A 405 -8.06 27.60 0.36
C TRP A 405 -7.82 27.95 1.83
N ASP A 406 -7.89 29.25 2.17
CA ASP A 406 -7.55 29.77 3.50
C ASP A 406 -8.74 29.76 4.47
N ASN A 407 -9.95 29.41 3.98
CA ASN A 407 -11.20 29.51 4.72
C ASN A 407 -11.75 28.17 5.21
N VAL A 408 -11.01 27.07 5.03
CA VAL A 408 -11.40 25.74 5.52
C VAL A 408 -11.56 25.75 7.05
N GLY A 409 -12.51 24.97 7.59
CA GLY A 409 -12.58 24.71 9.03
C GLY A 409 -13.96 24.86 9.66
N GLU A 410 -14.77 25.87 9.30
CA GLU A 410 -16.12 26.06 9.87
C GLU A 410 -17.20 25.31 9.09
N TRP A 411 -16.96 25.11 7.79
CA TRP A 411 -17.78 24.28 6.89
C TRP A 411 -19.25 24.70 6.83
N LEU A 412 -19.48 26.02 6.70
CA LEU A 412 -20.78 26.61 6.47
C LEU A 412 -20.90 27.06 5.00
N PRO A 413 -22.05 26.83 4.34
CA PRO A 413 -22.20 27.20 2.92
C PRO A 413 -22.02 28.69 2.67
N SER A 414 -21.33 29.03 1.58
CA SER A 414 -21.22 30.41 1.10
C SER A 414 -22.57 30.92 0.59
N LYS A 415 -23.03 32.03 1.13
CA LYS A 415 -24.27 32.70 0.67
C LYS A 415 -24.11 33.41 -0.66
N GLU A 416 -22.88 33.78 -1.02
CA GLU A 416 -22.57 34.36 -2.33
C GLU A 416 -22.72 33.33 -3.44
N ARG A 417 -22.20 32.12 -3.19
CA ARG A 417 -22.20 31.01 -4.17
C ARG A 417 -23.57 30.32 -4.25
N PHE A 418 -24.26 30.24 -3.11
CA PHE A 418 -25.53 29.55 -2.98
C PHE A 418 -26.56 30.51 -2.30
N PRO A 419 -27.10 31.48 -3.06
CA PRO A 419 -27.98 32.51 -2.48
C PRO A 419 -29.25 31.97 -1.81
N ASN A 420 -29.77 30.84 -2.29
CA ASN A 420 -30.94 30.15 -1.74
C ASN A 420 -30.57 29.00 -0.76
N GLY A 421 -29.29 28.92 -0.36
CA GLY A 421 -28.77 27.83 0.43
C GLY A 421 -28.19 26.69 -0.41
N LEU A 422 -27.29 25.91 0.18
CA LEU A 422 -26.72 24.70 -0.44
C LEU A 422 -27.79 23.63 -0.65
N GLU A 423 -28.86 23.67 0.16
CA GLU A 423 -29.99 22.75 0.10
C GLU A 423 -30.64 22.71 -1.29
N GLU A 424 -30.74 23.89 -1.98
CA GLU A 424 -31.26 23.96 -3.34
C GLU A 424 -30.53 23.00 -4.30
N VAL A 425 -29.20 22.99 -4.24
CA VAL A 425 -28.37 22.13 -5.08
C VAL A 425 -28.49 20.65 -4.64
N MET A 426 -28.46 20.39 -3.32
CA MET A 426 -28.58 19.02 -2.78
C MET A 426 -29.95 18.42 -3.12
N ASP A 427 -31.04 19.21 -3.03
CA ASP A 427 -32.39 18.79 -3.42
C ASP A 427 -32.48 18.52 -4.93
N TYR A 428 -31.81 19.35 -5.74
CA TYR A 428 -31.80 19.17 -7.18
C TYR A 428 -31.09 17.87 -7.59
N ILE A 429 -29.94 17.56 -6.96
CA ILE A 429 -29.25 16.29 -7.15
C ILE A 429 -30.17 15.11 -6.82
N ARG A 430 -30.85 15.16 -5.66
CA ARG A 430 -31.81 14.11 -5.25
C ARG A 430 -32.99 13.99 -6.20
N SER A 431 -33.49 15.13 -6.73
CA SER A 431 -34.60 15.12 -7.70
C SER A 431 -34.27 14.37 -9.00
N LYS A 432 -32.97 14.26 -9.34
CA LYS A 432 -32.46 13.45 -10.46
C LYS A 432 -32.19 11.99 -10.09
N GLY A 433 -32.43 11.59 -8.84
CA GLY A 433 -32.18 10.23 -8.36
C GLY A 433 -30.71 9.92 -8.03
N MET A 434 -29.85 10.93 -8.00
CA MET A 434 -28.46 10.82 -7.57
C MET A 434 -28.32 11.10 -6.07
N ILE A 435 -27.25 10.60 -5.48
CA ILE A 435 -26.88 10.83 -4.07
C ILE A 435 -25.99 12.08 -4.02
N PRO A 436 -26.33 13.11 -3.22
CA PRO A 436 -25.52 14.31 -3.09
C PRO A 436 -24.27 14.06 -2.27
N GLY A 437 -23.18 14.69 -2.67
CA GLY A 437 -21.90 14.67 -1.97
C GLY A 437 -21.26 16.04 -1.86
N VAL A 438 -20.33 16.17 -0.92
CA VAL A 438 -19.51 17.37 -0.73
C VAL A 438 -18.06 17.02 -0.44
N TRP A 439 -17.17 17.94 -0.76
CA TRP A 439 -15.77 17.90 -0.36
C TRP A 439 -15.58 18.41 1.06
N LEU A 440 -14.67 17.82 1.81
CA LEU A 440 -14.36 18.18 3.19
C LEU A 440 -12.86 17.94 3.48
N GLU A 441 -12.24 18.77 4.29
CA GLU A 441 -10.87 18.62 4.79
C GLU A 441 -10.86 18.85 6.31
N ILE A 442 -11.28 17.83 7.05
CA ILE A 442 -11.67 17.94 8.46
C ILE A 442 -10.49 18.05 9.43
N GLU A 443 -9.29 17.67 9.00
CA GLU A 443 -8.08 17.65 9.85
C GLU A 443 -7.37 19.01 9.92
N VAL A 444 -7.88 20.03 9.24
CA VAL A 444 -7.20 21.32 9.14
C VAL A 444 -8.14 22.50 9.40
N MET A 445 -7.55 23.64 9.77
CA MET A 445 -8.25 24.92 9.87
C MET A 445 -7.44 26.02 9.19
N GLY A 446 -8.05 26.75 8.26
CA GLY A 446 -7.44 27.84 7.52
C GLY A 446 -7.18 29.08 8.39
N ILE A 447 -6.15 29.83 8.02
CA ILE A 447 -5.76 31.05 8.77
C ILE A 447 -6.81 32.16 8.71
N CYS A 448 -7.67 32.15 7.68
CA CYS A 448 -8.78 33.10 7.50
C CYS A 448 -10.10 32.58 8.10
N CYS A 449 -10.13 31.34 8.62
CA CYS A 449 -11.32 30.79 9.24
C CYS A 449 -11.66 31.54 10.54
N PRO A 450 -12.87 32.17 10.68
CA PRO A 450 -13.22 32.93 11.89
C PRO A 450 -13.19 32.10 13.17
N LYS A 451 -13.43 30.78 13.09
CA LYS A 451 -13.41 29.86 14.23
C LYS A 451 -11.99 29.70 14.80
N ALA A 452 -10.94 29.81 13.96
CA ALA A 452 -9.54 29.65 14.39
C ALA A 452 -9.10 30.67 15.45
N ALA A 453 -9.71 31.86 15.48
CA ALA A 453 -9.43 32.88 16.48
C ALA A 453 -10.21 32.69 17.80
N ARG A 454 -11.17 31.77 17.82
CA ARG A 454 -12.11 31.55 18.95
C ARG A 454 -11.82 30.25 19.72
N VAL A 455 -11.09 29.33 19.13
CA VAL A 455 -10.77 28.03 19.75
C VAL A 455 -9.50 28.11 20.57
N HIS A 456 -9.34 27.17 21.52
CA HIS A 456 -8.13 27.11 22.34
C HIS A 456 -6.89 26.71 21.49
N PRO A 457 -5.69 27.24 21.77
CA PRO A 457 -4.48 26.89 21.03
C PRO A 457 -4.16 25.39 20.99
N ASP A 458 -4.59 24.61 21.98
CA ASP A 458 -4.37 23.15 22.08
C ASP A 458 -5.17 22.34 21.06
N TRP A 459 -6.02 22.99 20.26
CA TRP A 459 -6.64 22.36 19.10
C TRP A 459 -5.63 22.02 18.02
N PHE A 460 -4.48 22.70 18.04
CA PHE A 460 -3.51 22.67 16.94
C PHE A 460 -2.21 21.98 17.34
N PHE A 461 -1.59 21.30 16.41
CA PHE A 461 -0.22 20.83 16.56
C PHE A 461 0.70 21.99 16.97
N THR A 462 1.63 21.70 17.88
CA THR A 462 2.58 22.68 18.41
C THR A 462 4.00 22.10 18.36
N ARG A 463 4.95 22.92 17.88
CA ARG A 463 6.38 22.66 17.96
C ARG A 463 7.12 23.93 18.39
N HIS A 464 8.09 23.78 19.30
CA HIS A 464 8.88 24.91 19.84
C HIS A 464 7.99 26.04 20.35
N GLY A 465 6.88 25.68 21.00
CA GLY A 465 5.89 26.63 21.54
C GLY A 465 5.08 27.39 20.49
N LYS A 466 5.06 26.95 19.23
CA LYS A 466 4.32 27.59 18.13
C LYS A 466 3.38 26.62 17.44
N LYS A 467 2.21 27.09 17.03
CA LYS A 467 1.27 26.31 16.22
C LYS A 467 1.91 25.88 14.90
N VAL A 468 1.75 24.63 14.55
CA VAL A 468 2.23 24.09 13.27
C VAL A 468 1.36 24.61 12.14
N HIS A 469 2.03 25.21 11.15
CA HIS A 469 1.42 25.87 10.03
C HIS A 469 2.07 25.41 8.73
N ASP A 470 1.23 25.02 7.78
CA ASP A 470 1.66 24.73 6.41
C ASP A 470 0.61 25.27 5.42
N ARG A 471 1.07 25.93 4.35
CA ARG A 471 0.24 26.44 3.24
C ARG A 471 -1.03 27.17 3.70
N SER A 472 -0.92 28.13 4.61
CA SER A 472 -2.04 28.90 5.17
C SER A 472 -3.06 28.09 5.97
N ARG A 473 -2.67 26.94 6.53
CA ARG A 473 -3.51 26.07 7.33
C ARG A 473 -2.79 25.56 8.57
N TRP A 474 -3.50 25.41 9.66
CA TRP A 474 -3.07 24.77 10.88
C TRP A 474 -3.56 23.33 10.95
N GLN A 475 -2.71 22.42 11.42
CA GLN A 475 -3.08 21.05 11.71
C GLN A 475 -3.89 20.98 13.00
N LEU A 476 -5.08 20.39 12.95
CA LEU A 476 -5.90 20.06 14.11
C LEU A 476 -5.39 18.77 14.78
N ASP A 477 -5.49 18.71 16.10
CA ASP A 477 -5.06 17.54 16.88
C ASP A 477 -6.28 16.72 17.32
N PHE A 478 -6.51 15.59 16.68
CA PHE A 478 -7.63 14.69 16.98
C PHE A 478 -7.53 13.99 18.34
N ARG A 479 -6.42 14.13 19.07
CA ARG A 479 -6.33 13.72 20.47
C ARG A 479 -7.13 14.67 21.39
N ASN A 480 -7.40 15.88 20.93
CA ASN A 480 -8.21 16.85 21.65
C ASN A 480 -9.71 16.55 21.46
N PRO A 481 -10.46 16.31 22.56
CA PRO A 481 -11.89 15.97 22.47
C PRO A 481 -12.76 17.07 21.86
N GLU A 482 -12.40 18.34 22.02
CA GLU A 482 -13.14 19.45 21.42
C GLU A 482 -12.98 19.48 19.89
N VAL A 483 -11.82 19.06 19.35
CA VAL A 483 -11.60 18.88 17.92
C VAL A 483 -12.48 17.75 17.38
N VAL A 484 -12.56 16.63 18.10
CA VAL A 484 -13.44 15.50 17.77
C VAL A 484 -14.92 15.92 17.79
N GLU A 485 -15.34 16.70 18.79
CA GLU A 485 -16.69 17.21 18.88
C GLU A 485 -17.02 18.11 17.68
N HIS A 486 -16.12 19.05 17.35
CA HIS A 486 -16.26 19.90 16.16
C HIS A 486 -16.38 19.08 14.87
N ALA A 487 -15.53 18.07 14.68
CA ALA A 487 -15.59 17.20 13.51
C ALA A 487 -16.93 16.44 13.43
N ASN A 488 -17.44 16.00 14.59
CA ASN A 488 -18.75 15.36 14.68
C ASN A 488 -19.88 16.31 14.32
N GLU A 489 -19.88 17.55 14.84
CA GLU A 489 -20.87 18.57 14.49
C GLU A 489 -20.92 18.86 12.99
N VAL A 490 -19.76 18.92 12.33
CA VAL A 490 -19.66 19.13 10.88
C VAL A 490 -20.28 17.96 10.12
N VAL A 491 -19.88 16.73 10.41
CA VAL A 491 -20.40 15.54 9.72
C VAL A 491 -21.91 15.37 9.99
N ASP A 492 -22.33 15.55 11.24
CA ASP A 492 -23.75 15.42 11.63
C ASP A 492 -24.62 16.44 10.88
N ARG A 493 -24.16 17.69 10.74
CA ARG A 493 -24.85 18.73 9.95
C ARG A 493 -24.94 18.34 8.48
N LEU A 494 -23.83 17.88 7.85
CA LEU A 494 -23.83 17.47 6.46
C LEU A 494 -24.80 16.32 6.20
N VAL A 495 -24.82 15.32 7.07
CA VAL A 495 -25.68 14.15 6.91
C VAL A 495 -27.14 14.43 7.25
N ARG A 496 -27.41 15.16 8.35
CA ARG A 496 -28.78 15.35 8.87
C ARG A 496 -29.50 16.52 8.24
N ASP A 497 -28.82 17.68 8.08
CA ASP A 497 -29.44 18.89 7.61
C ASP A 497 -29.40 18.99 6.08
N TYR A 498 -28.25 18.66 5.44
CA TYR A 498 -28.13 18.73 3.98
C TYR A 498 -28.40 17.38 3.29
N HIS A 499 -28.62 16.30 4.06
CA HIS A 499 -28.86 14.95 3.55
C HIS A 499 -27.77 14.44 2.58
N VAL A 500 -26.51 14.76 2.90
CA VAL A 500 -25.35 14.31 2.15
C VAL A 500 -25.13 12.82 2.40
N GLY A 501 -24.96 12.04 1.34
CA GLY A 501 -24.66 10.60 1.40
C GLY A 501 -23.25 10.24 0.95
N TYR A 502 -22.46 11.23 0.50
CA TYR A 502 -21.11 11.07 0.03
C TYR A 502 -20.22 12.23 0.48
N ILE A 503 -19.06 11.94 1.05
CA ILE A 503 -18.05 12.93 1.42
C ILE A 503 -16.72 12.56 0.78
N LYS A 504 -16.15 13.48 -0.02
CA LYS A 504 -14.76 13.41 -0.41
C LYS A 504 -13.92 14.05 0.69
N MET A 505 -13.29 13.20 1.51
CA MET A 505 -12.46 13.64 2.63
C MET A 505 -11.02 13.79 2.16
N ASP A 506 -10.59 15.04 2.03
CA ASP A 506 -9.26 15.39 1.53
C ASP A 506 -8.30 15.81 2.65
N TYR A 507 -7.01 15.89 2.31
CA TYR A 507 -5.97 16.35 3.21
C TYR A 507 -4.78 16.89 2.41
N ASN A 508 -4.50 18.20 2.50
CA ASN A 508 -3.63 18.90 1.53
C ASN A 508 -2.46 19.65 2.17
N ILE A 509 -2.07 19.32 3.39
CA ILE A 509 -0.90 19.91 4.04
C ILE A 509 0.06 18.81 4.54
N GLU A 510 1.31 19.21 4.80
CA GLU A 510 2.33 18.35 5.38
C GLU A 510 2.87 18.98 6.67
N PRO A 511 2.31 18.62 7.85
CA PRO A 511 2.71 19.21 9.13
C PRO A 511 4.09 18.74 9.61
N GLY A 512 4.74 17.81 8.88
CA GLY A 512 6.05 17.28 9.19
C GLY A 512 6.03 16.24 10.33
N ILE A 513 7.04 16.30 11.19
CA ILE A 513 7.33 15.24 12.19
C ILE A 513 6.29 15.10 13.31
N GLY A 514 5.31 16.01 13.45
CA GLY A 514 4.23 15.89 14.43
C GLY A 514 4.13 17.05 15.42
N THR A 515 3.78 16.76 16.67
CA THR A 515 3.51 17.74 17.73
C THR A 515 4.11 17.31 19.06
N GLU A 516 4.67 18.28 19.81
CA GLU A 516 5.20 18.08 21.14
C GLU A 516 4.13 18.19 22.25
N LEU A 517 2.92 18.62 21.90
CA LEU A 517 1.85 18.86 22.86
C LEU A 517 1.36 17.53 23.48
N ASN A 518 1.45 17.39 24.80
CA ASN A 518 0.99 16.22 25.55
C ASN A 518 1.49 14.88 24.94
N ALA A 519 2.79 14.81 24.65
CA ALA A 519 3.43 13.63 24.06
C ALA A 519 4.84 13.45 24.61
N ASP A 520 5.34 12.23 24.63
CA ASP A 520 6.71 11.93 25.04
C ASP A 520 7.73 12.46 24.02
N SER A 521 7.38 12.34 22.74
CA SER A 521 8.16 12.86 21.62
C SER A 521 7.27 13.46 20.56
N VAL A 522 7.85 14.20 19.62
CA VAL A 522 7.11 14.82 18.51
C VAL A 522 6.43 13.73 17.66
N GLY A 523 7.15 12.63 17.40
CA GLY A 523 6.61 11.49 16.66
C GLY A 523 5.54 10.71 17.44
N ASP A 524 5.62 10.66 18.79
CA ASP A 524 4.56 10.06 19.61
C ASP A 524 3.27 10.89 19.55
N GLY A 525 3.41 12.21 19.52
CA GLY A 525 2.27 13.10 19.30
C GLY A 525 1.60 12.89 17.96
N LEU A 526 2.37 12.66 16.89
CA LEU A 526 1.86 12.34 15.56
C LEU A 526 1.14 10.98 15.56
N LEU A 527 1.79 9.93 16.04
CA LEU A 527 1.20 8.58 16.13
C LEU A 527 -0.11 8.58 16.93
N GLY A 528 -0.14 9.33 18.04
CA GLY A 528 -1.35 9.49 18.86
C GLY A 528 -2.49 10.17 18.10
N HIS A 529 -2.20 11.24 17.35
CA HIS A 529 -3.17 11.93 16.49
C HIS A 529 -3.72 11.00 15.41
N GLU A 530 -2.87 10.29 14.71
CA GLU A 530 -3.26 9.39 13.61
C GLU A 530 -4.17 8.27 14.09
N ARG A 531 -3.87 7.68 15.25
CA ARG A 531 -4.73 6.69 15.90
C ARG A 531 -6.08 7.26 16.33
N ALA A 532 -6.07 8.48 16.87
CA ALA A 532 -7.30 9.16 17.26
C ALA A 532 -8.17 9.51 16.05
N TYR A 533 -7.57 9.92 14.93
CA TYR A 533 -8.29 10.16 13.67
C TYR A 533 -8.93 8.89 13.13
N LEU A 534 -8.21 7.75 13.11
CA LEU A 534 -8.78 6.46 12.70
C LEU A 534 -9.93 6.03 13.61
N ALA A 535 -9.81 6.22 14.93
CA ALA A 535 -10.87 5.92 15.89
C ALA A 535 -12.11 6.83 15.68
N TRP A 536 -11.90 8.10 15.35
CA TRP A 536 -12.96 9.00 14.97
C TRP A 536 -13.68 8.54 13.70
N LEU A 537 -12.95 8.15 12.65
CA LEU A 537 -13.53 7.59 11.42
C LEU A 537 -14.38 6.34 11.72
N ASP A 538 -13.88 5.43 12.56
CA ASP A 538 -14.63 4.24 12.97
C ASP A 538 -15.95 4.65 13.67
N SER A 539 -15.92 5.69 14.50
CA SER A 539 -17.12 6.22 15.16
C SER A 539 -18.12 6.84 14.18
N VAL A 540 -17.64 7.52 13.13
CA VAL A 540 -18.48 8.09 12.06
C VAL A 540 -19.19 6.97 11.30
N PHE A 541 -18.45 5.92 10.89
CA PHE A 541 -19.04 4.79 10.20
C PHE A 541 -19.99 3.96 11.06
N ALA A 542 -19.78 3.93 12.37
CA ALA A 542 -20.73 3.30 13.30
C ALA A 542 -22.05 4.08 13.41
N ARG A 543 -21.98 5.44 13.39
CA ARG A 543 -23.17 6.31 13.42
C ARG A 543 -23.90 6.36 12.07
N TYR A 544 -23.15 6.33 10.97
CA TYR A 544 -23.64 6.47 9.60
C TYR A 544 -23.10 5.36 8.71
N PRO A 545 -23.58 4.10 8.85
CA PRO A 545 -23.02 2.94 8.15
C PRO A 545 -23.16 3.00 6.62
N ASP A 546 -24.16 3.74 6.12
CA ASP A 546 -24.41 3.94 4.70
C ASP A 546 -23.70 5.16 4.10
N LEU A 547 -23.08 6.01 4.93
CA LEU A 547 -22.31 7.15 4.45
C LEU A 547 -21.07 6.65 3.71
N VAL A 548 -20.88 7.13 2.49
CA VAL A 548 -19.67 6.88 1.71
C VAL A 548 -18.68 8.00 1.98
N ILE A 549 -17.48 7.64 2.44
CA ILE A 549 -16.38 8.59 2.58
C ILE A 549 -15.26 8.13 1.64
N GLU A 550 -14.95 8.97 0.67
CA GLU A 550 -13.79 8.84 -0.20
C GLU A 550 -12.55 9.34 0.53
N ASN A 551 -11.50 8.53 0.57
CA ASN A 551 -10.19 8.99 1.02
C ASN A 551 -9.50 9.76 -0.12
N CYS A 552 -8.98 10.95 0.19
CA CYS A 552 -8.17 11.77 -0.69
C CYS A 552 -7.06 12.44 0.12
N SER A 553 -5.94 12.71 -0.49
CA SER A 553 -4.88 13.56 0.08
C SER A 553 -4.07 14.09 -1.08
N SER A 554 -4.47 15.25 -1.64
CA SER A 554 -3.92 15.72 -2.92
C SER A 554 -3.80 14.55 -3.92
N GLY A 555 -4.90 13.83 -4.13
CA GLY A 555 -4.89 12.54 -4.81
C GLY A 555 -4.32 11.42 -3.96
N GLY A 556 -3.18 10.85 -4.33
CA GLY A 556 -2.62 9.62 -3.80
C GLY A 556 -1.54 9.75 -2.72
N MET A 557 -1.52 10.85 -1.93
CA MET A 557 -0.49 11.03 -0.90
C MET A 557 -0.79 10.28 0.41
N ARG A 558 -1.95 9.58 0.51
CA ARG A 558 -2.34 8.76 1.66
C ARG A 558 -3.05 7.47 1.21
N ILE A 559 -2.36 6.67 0.38
CA ILE A 559 -2.82 5.35 -0.11
C ILE A 559 -2.25 4.26 0.81
N ASP A 560 -2.78 4.11 2.00
CA ASP A 560 -2.39 3.10 2.97
C ASP A 560 -3.58 2.29 3.48
N TYR A 561 -3.33 1.09 4.00
CA TYR A 561 -4.41 0.21 4.48
C TYR A 561 -4.82 0.44 5.94
N ALA A 562 -4.29 1.41 6.64
CA ALA A 562 -4.95 1.94 7.83
C ALA A 562 -6.19 2.75 7.42
N MET A 563 -6.05 3.58 6.39
CA MET A 563 -7.15 4.36 5.79
C MET A 563 -8.08 3.47 4.96
N LEU A 564 -7.54 2.71 4.01
CA LEU A 564 -8.32 1.94 3.03
C LEU A 564 -9.03 0.71 3.61
N SER A 565 -8.64 0.24 4.78
CA SER A 565 -9.44 -0.75 5.52
C SER A 565 -10.78 -0.18 6.00
N ARG A 566 -10.91 1.14 6.09
CA ARG A 566 -12.12 1.88 6.51
C ARG A 566 -12.89 2.49 5.35
N HIS A 567 -12.17 3.09 4.41
CA HIS A 567 -12.76 3.76 3.25
C HIS A 567 -13.14 2.79 2.14
N SER A 568 -14.29 3.00 1.53
CA SER A 568 -14.73 2.20 0.39
C SER A 568 -14.13 2.64 -0.95
N ILE A 569 -13.55 3.84 -0.99
CA ILE A 569 -13.06 4.47 -2.21
C ILE A 569 -11.87 5.39 -1.91
N GLN A 570 -10.94 5.49 -2.84
CA GLN A 570 -9.73 6.31 -2.83
C GLN A 570 -9.61 7.13 -4.11
N SER A 571 -9.43 8.44 -3.98
CA SER A 571 -8.91 9.27 -5.07
C SER A 571 -7.46 8.90 -5.35
N THR A 572 -7.14 8.42 -6.55
CA THR A 572 -5.82 7.83 -6.82
C THR A 572 -4.76 8.84 -7.18
N SER A 573 -5.12 9.96 -7.81
CA SER A 573 -4.19 10.98 -8.28
C SER A 573 -4.91 12.25 -8.69
N ASP A 574 -4.23 13.39 -8.58
CA ASP A 574 -4.64 14.68 -9.15
C ASP A 574 -4.06 14.90 -10.56
N GLN A 575 -3.69 13.86 -11.30
CA GLN A 575 -3.10 14.00 -12.63
C GLN A 575 -4.11 14.60 -13.63
N GLU A 576 -3.75 15.76 -14.21
CA GLU A 576 -4.58 16.53 -15.15
C GLU A 576 -4.37 16.14 -16.60
N ASP A 577 -3.28 15.43 -16.91
CA ASP A 577 -2.95 14.94 -18.25
C ASP A 577 -3.42 13.48 -18.38
N TYR A 578 -4.47 13.26 -19.17
CA TYR A 578 -5.07 11.95 -19.35
C TYR A 578 -4.10 10.90 -19.96
N LEU A 579 -3.08 11.33 -20.72
CA LEU A 579 -2.08 10.42 -21.29
C LEU A 579 -1.13 9.89 -20.19
N ARG A 580 -0.71 10.77 -19.28
CA ARG A 580 0.11 10.38 -18.12
C ARG A 580 -0.70 9.58 -17.12
N TYR A 581 -1.97 9.95 -16.95
CA TYR A 581 -2.87 9.26 -16.05
C TYR A 581 -3.04 7.77 -16.40
N ALA A 582 -2.92 7.37 -17.67
CA ALA A 582 -2.96 5.98 -18.10
C ALA A 582 -1.94 5.09 -17.36
N SER A 583 -0.72 5.58 -17.08
CA SER A 583 0.28 4.82 -16.29
C SER A 583 -0.15 4.66 -14.83
N ILE A 584 -0.68 5.72 -14.22
CA ILE A 584 -1.20 5.69 -12.86
C ILE A 584 -2.39 4.72 -12.77
N ALA A 585 -3.33 4.85 -13.69
CA ALA A 585 -4.52 3.99 -13.77
C ALA A 585 -4.15 2.51 -13.96
N ALA A 586 -3.17 2.21 -14.82
CA ALA A 586 -2.69 0.86 -15.03
C ALA A 586 -2.03 0.27 -13.78
N ASN A 587 -1.28 1.08 -13.02
CA ASN A 587 -0.56 0.62 -11.83
C ASN A 587 -1.42 0.64 -10.56
N ALA A 588 -2.51 1.41 -10.51
CA ALA A 588 -3.32 1.59 -9.31
C ALA A 588 -3.74 0.28 -8.61
N PRO A 589 -4.14 -0.79 -9.33
CA PRO A 589 -4.49 -2.05 -8.70
C PRO A 589 -3.36 -2.77 -7.96
N SER A 590 -2.12 -2.30 -8.08
CA SER A 590 -1.00 -2.78 -7.26
C SER A 590 -1.00 -2.16 -5.86
N GLY A 591 -1.39 -0.90 -5.73
CA GLY A 591 -1.43 -0.16 -4.46
C GLY A 591 -2.72 -0.35 -3.66
N LEU A 592 -3.85 -0.60 -4.34
CA LEU A 592 -5.17 -0.77 -3.73
C LEU A 592 -6.04 -1.72 -4.54
N THR A 593 -7.22 -2.09 -4.03
CA THR A 593 -8.10 -2.98 -4.80
C THR A 593 -8.77 -2.22 -5.95
N PRO A 594 -9.05 -2.87 -7.11
CA PRO A 594 -9.70 -2.20 -8.24
C PRO A 594 -11.01 -1.50 -7.87
N GLU A 595 -11.80 -2.11 -7.00
CA GLU A 595 -13.09 -1.57 -6.55
C GLU A 595 -12.97 -0.42 -5.55
N GLN A 596 -11.78 -0.11 -5.03
CA GLN A 596 -11.52 1.09 -4.22
C GLN A 596 -10.85 2.21 -5.01
N SER A 597 -10.27 1.91 -6.15
CA SER A 597 -9.45 2.81 -6.95
C SER A 597 -10.31 3.75 -7.79
N ALA A 598 -10.52 4.99 -7.35
CA ALA A 598 -11.22 6.01 -8.14
C ALA A 598 -10.25 6.69 -9.10
N ILE A 599 -10.55 6.56 -10.39
CA ILE A 599 -9.78 7.14 -11.49
C ILE A 599 -10.59 8.27 -12.13
N TRP A 600 -9.98 9.44 -12.23
CA TRP A 600 -10.57 10.57 -12.93
C TRP A 600 -10.74 10.29 -14.42
N SER A 601 -11.92 10.62 -14.94
CA SER A 601 -12.25 10.67 -16.36
C SER A 601 -12.89 12.01 -16.67
N TYR A 602 -12.20 12.81 -17.45
CA TYR A 602 -12.58 14.21 -17.75
C TYR A 602 -12.52 14.51 -19.26
N PRO A 603 -13.41 13.92 -20.10
CA PRO A 603 -13.48 14.23 -21.52
C PRO A 603 -13.55 15.75 -21.73
N MET A 604 -12.65 16.27 -22.58
CA MET A 604 -12.44 17.69 -22.70
C MET A 604 -13.23 18.29 -23.88
N LYS A 605 -13.69 19.53 -23.71
CA LYS A 605 -14.31 20.28 -24.78
C LYS A 605 -13.30 20.44 -25.95
N GLY A 606 -13.61 19.85 -27.10
CA GLY A 606 -12.76 19.87 -28.29
C GLY A 606 -11.66 18.81 -28.32
N GLY A 607 -11.64 17.86 -27.39
CA GLY A 607 -10.72 16.70 -27.37
C GLY A 607 -10.99 15.70 -28.48
N GLY A 608 -12.27 15.55 -28.86
CA GLY A 608 -12.76 14.64 -29.89
C GLY A 608 -12.86 13.19 -29.47
N ARG A 609 -13.35 12.35 -30.35
CA ARG A 609 -13.74 10.96 -30.08
C ARG A 609 -12.66 10.11 -29.43
N GLU A 610 -11.43 10.11 -29.95
CA GLU A 610 -10.36 9.26 -29.41
C GLU A 610 -9.90 9.74 -28.03
N GLU A 611 -9.95 11.04 -27.74
CA GLU A 611 -9.66 11.60 -26.43
C GLU A 611 -10.74 11.18 -25.41
N ALA A 612 -12.02 11.30 -25.77
CA ALA A 612 -13.11 10.89 -24.91
C ALA A 612 -13.04 9.37 -24.59
N VAL A 613 -12.79 8.52 -25.61
CA VAL A 613 -12.56 7.07 -25.42
C VAL A 613 -11.36 6.81 -24.52
N PHE A 614 -10.25 7.52 -24.70
CA PHE A 614 -9.05 7.34 -23.92
C PHE A 614 -9.30 7.67 -22.43
N ASN A 615 -9.94 8.80 -22.15
CA ASN A 615 -10.33 9.20 -20.80
C ASN A 615 -11.20 8.15 -20.13
N MET A 616 -12.22 7.65 -20.81
CA MET A 616 -13.07 6.61 -20.25
C MET A 616 -12.31 5.30 -20.03
N CYS A 617 -11.41 4.90 -20.93
CA CYS A 617 -10.57 3.72 -20.77
C CYS A 617 -9.66 3.80 -19.53
N ASN A 618 -9.24 4.99 -19.09
CA ASN A 618 -8.48 5.14 -17.86
C ASN A 618 -9.25 4.63 -16.64
N ALA A 619 -10.56 4.84 -16.59
CA ALA A 619 -11.37 4.58 -15.39
C ALA A 619 -12.19 3.28 -15.43
N LEU A 620 -12.53 2.75 -16.62
CA LEU A 620 -13.52 1.68 -16.81
C LEU A 620 -13.21 0.36 -16.08
N MET A 621 -11.94 0.09 -15.79
CA MET A 621 -11.51 -1.14 -15.10
C MET A 621 -11.48 -1.00 -13.57
N GLN A 622 -11.93 0.15 -13.03
CA GLN A 622 -11.84 0.49 -11.61
C GLN A 622 -13.09 1.27 -11.18
N ARG A 623 -12.99 2.25 -10.29
CA ARG A 623 -14.11 3.16 -9.96
C ARG A 623 -14.05 4.37 -10.87
N ILE A 624 -15.17 4.74 -11.45
CA ILE A 624 -15.25 5.91 -12.33
C ILE A 624 -15.50 7.15 -11.50
N HIS A 625 -14.54 8.08 -11.54
CA HIS A 625 -14.64 9.45 -11.05
C HIS A 625 -14.82 10.35 -12.26
N GLN A 626 -16.06 10.49 -12.73
CA GLN A 626 -16.40 11.33 -13.88
C GLN A 626 -16.26 12.80 -13.51
N SER A 627 -15.69 13.61 -14.38
CA SER A 627 -15.55 15.06 -14.21
C SER A 627 -15.49 15.75 -15.57
N GLY A 628 -14.95 16.97 -15.62
CA GLY A 628 -14.88 17.81 -16.82
C GLY A 628 -16.17 18.55 -17.13
N HIS A 629 -16.15 19.38 -18.17
CA HIS A 629 -17.31 20.17 -18.61
C HIS A 629 -18.32 19.31 -19.40
N LEU A 630 -18.82 18.25 -18.77
CA LEU A 630 -19.68 17.22 -19.42
C LEU A 630 -20.94 17.84 -20.07
N ALA A 631 -21.44 18.97 -19.57
CA ALA A 631 -22.55 19.69 -20.14
C ALA A 631 -22.21 20.43 -21.48
N GLU A 632 -20.91 20.56 -21.82
CA GLU A 632 -20.45 21.39 -22.93
C GLU A 632 -19.71 20.59 -24.03
N ILE A 633 -19.48 19.30 -23.83
CA ILE A 633 -18.84 18.45 -24.86
C ILE A 633 -19.82 18.14 -26.01
N PRO A 634 -19.32 17.89 -27.23
CA PRO A 634 -20.18 17.51 -28.36
C PRO A 634 -21.03 16.27 -28.08
N GLU A 635 -22.24 16.21 -28.62
CA GLU A 635 -23.16 15.06 -28.41
C GLU A 635 -22.57 13.72 -28.84
N GLU A 636 -21.69 13.70 -29.85
CA GLU A 636 -21.01 12.48 -30.30
C GLU A 636 -20.02 11.97 -29.25
N ASP A 637 -19.29 12.87 -28.55
CA ASP A 637 -18.36 12.53 -27.48
C ASP A 637 -19.13 12.15 -26.20
N PHE A 638 -20.24 12.87 -25.92
CA PHE A 638 -21.15 12.53 -24.83
C PHE A 638 -21.74 11.13 -24.98
N THR A 639 -22.08 10.74 -26.22
CA THR A 639 -22.58 9.39 -26.50
C THR A 639 -21.57 8.31 -26.16
N LEU A 640 -20.27 8.56 -26.38
CA LEU A 640 -19.19 7.64 -26.01
C LEU A 640 -19.02 7.56 -24.47
N VAL A 641 -19.13 8.68 -23.77
CA VAL A 641 -19.14 8.67 -22.30
C VAL A 641 -20.30 7.82 -21.78
N LYS A 642 -21.50 8.04 -22.30
CA LYS A 642 -22.68 7.27 -21.89
C LYS A 642 -22.50 5.77 -22.18
N GLU A 643 -22.01 5.42 -23.37
CA GLU A 643 -21.70 4.03 -23.74
C GLU A 643 -20.73 3.39 -22.74
N ALA A 644 -19.69 4.13 -22.33
CA ALA A 644 -18.72 3.68 -21.34
C ALA A 644 -19.38 3.41 -19.98
N LEU A 645 -20.21 4.34 -19.48
CA LEU A 645 -20.91 4.16 -18.20
C LEU A 645 -21.92 3.01 -18.25
N ASP A 646 -22.62 2.83 -19.37
CA ASP A 646 -23.55 1.71 -19.56
C ASP A 646 -22.76 0.37 -19.58
N TYR A 647 -21.63 0.30 -20.28
CA TYR A 647 -20.74 -0.87 -20.28
C TYR A 647 -20.17 -1.15 -18.88
N TYR A 648 -19.66 -0.14 -18.17
CA TYR A 648 -19.18 -0.27 -16.80
C TYR A 648 -20.20 -0.95 -15.89
N LYS A 649 -21.46 -0.54 -15.96
CA LYS A 649 -22.55 -1.12 -15.15
C LYS A 649 -22.75 -2.60 -15.42
N THR A 650 -22.34 -3.11 -16.59
CA THR A 650 -22.41 -4.55 -16.91
C THR A 650 -21.26 -5.34 -16.31
N ILE A 651 -20.07 -4.72 -16.12
CA ILE A 651 -18.84 -5.40 -15.69
C ILE A 651 -18.47 -5.15 -14.23
N ARG A 652 -19.04 -4.11 -13.57
CA ARG A 652 -18.69 -3.73 -12.19
C ARG A 652 -18.85 -4.86 -11.17
N GLY A 653 -19.77 -5.82 -11.43
CA GLY A 653 -19.90 -7.03 -10.64
C GLY A 653 -18.70 -7.96 -10.69
N ASP A 654 -17.94 -7.93 -11.79
CA ASP A 654 -16.70 -8.69 -11.94
C ASP A 654 -15.50 -7.93 -11.36
N ILE A 655 -15.44 -6.60 -11.50
CA ILE A 655 -14.35 -5.75 -10.98
C ILE A 655 -14.09 -6.03 -9.49
N LYS A 656 -15.14 -6.08 -8.67
CA LYS A 656 -15.04 -6.33 -7.22
C LYS A 656 -14.53 -7.73 -6.84
N ARG A 657 -14.42 -8.66 -7.79
CA ARG A 657 -13.96 -10.04 -7.59
C ARG A 657 -12.67 -10.35 -8.36
N ALA A 658 -12.39 -9.57 -9.39
CA ALA A 658 -11.26 -9.79 -10.28
C ALA A 658 -9.91 -9.58 -9.57
N LEU A 659 -8.88 -10.27 -10.06
CA LEU A 659 -7.50 -10.06 -9.68
C LEU A 659 -6.77 -9.32 -10.79
N PRO A 660 -5.93 -8.33 -10.46
CA PRO A 660 -5.16 -7.59 -11.44
C PRO A 660 -4.02 -8.43 -12.03
N PHE A 661 -3.64 -8.11 -13.27
CA PHE A 661 -2.43 -8.61 -13.91
C PHE A 661 -1.94 -7.58 -14.96
N TRP A 662 -0.66 -7.62 -15.27
CA TRP A 662 -0.03 -6.62 -16.15
C TRP A 662 0.63 -7.29 -17.35
N PRO A 663 -0.07 -7.45 -18.49
CA PRO A 663 0.47 -8.13 -19.68
C PRO A 663 1.79 -7.57 -20.18
N LEU A 664 2.00 -6.25 -20.09
CA LEU A 664 3.25 -5.58 -20.49
C LEU A 664 4.15 -5.20 -19.30
N GLY A 665 3.84 -5.69 -18.09
CA GLY A 665 4.47 -5.25 -16.85
C GLY A 665 3.90 -3.92 -16.32
N THR A 666 4.42 -3.45 -15.18
CA THR A 666 4.06 -2.15 -14.60
C THR A 666 4.49 -1.01 -15.52
N SER A 667 3.66 0.03 -15.61
CA SER A 667 3.84 1.10 -16.58
C SER A 667 4.63 2.29 -16.02
N HIS A 668 5.43 2.91 -16.92
CA HIS A 668 6.11 4.20 -16.69
C HIS A 668 5.56 5.29 -17.59
N PHE A 669 5.80 6.55 -17.25
CA PHE A 669 5.31 7.69 -18.03
C PHE A 669 5.88 7.75 -19.46
N ALA A 670 7.05 7.17 -19.68
CA ALA A 670 7.69 7.12 -21.00
C ALA A 670 7.20 5.99 -21.91
N ASP A 671 6.40 5.05 -21.39
CA ASP A 671 5.95 3.90 -22.16
C ASP A 671 4.97 4.32 -23.24
N THR A 672 5.20 3.85 -24.45
CA THR A 672 4.34 4.10 -25.59
C THR A 672 3.18 3.11 -25.71
N TRP A 673 3.28 1.97 -25.03
CA TRP A 673 2.24 0.98 -24.83
C TRP A 673 2.06 0.72 -23.35
N VAL A 674 0.82 0.73 -22.88
CA VAL A 674 0.43 0.45 -21.50
C VAL A 674 -0.69 -0.56 -21.50
N SER A 675 -0.73 -1.44 -20.50
CA SER A 675 -1.83 -2.38 -20.33
C SER A 675 -2.15 -2.65 -18.88
N LEU A 676 -3.43 -2.89 -18.61
CA LEU A 676 -3.94 -3.40 -17.33
C LEU A 676 -4.94 -4.51 -17.64
N GLY A 677 -4.81 -5.63 -16.97
CA GLY A 677 -5.77 -6.71 -17.01
C GLY A 677 -6.46 -6.93 -15.66
N LEU A 678 -7.73 -7.34 -15.71
CA LEU A 678 -8.48 -7.89 -14.58
C LEU A 678 -8.99 -9.27 -14.96
N LYS A 679 -8.74 -10.29 -14.14
CA LYS A 679 -9.19 -11.68 -14.40
C LYS A 679 -10.12 -12.19 -13.31
N THR A 680 -11.18 -12.89 -13.73
CA THR A 680 -12.08 -13.69 -12.90
C THR A 680 -11.90 -15.18 -13.23
N ALA A 681 -12.78 -16.05 -12.77
CA ALA A 681 -12.73 -17.49 -13.10
C ALA A 681 -13.03 -17.81 -14.58
N HIS A 682 -13.77 -16.93 -15.29
CA HIS A 682 -14.29 -17.21 -16.64
C HIS A 682 -14.10 -16.06 -17.63
N LYS A 683 -13.63 -14.92 -17.16
CA LYS A 683 -13.45 -13.72 -17.98
C LYS A 683 -12.19 -12.97 -17.60
N ALA A 684 -11.59 -12.37 -18.61
CA ALA A 684 -10.58 -11.34 -18.40
C ALA A 684 -10.93 -10.09 -19.20
N TYR A 685 -10.60 -8.94 -18.63
CA TYR A 685 -10.73 -7.63 -19.24
C TYR A 685 -9.34 -7.05 -19.36
N ILE A 686 -8.98 -6.50 -20.53
CA ILE A 686 -7.67 -5.89 -20.74
C ILE A 686 -7.87 -4.53 -21.37
N THR A 687 -7.47 -3.49 -20.68
CA THR A 687 -7.31 -2.16 -21.26
C THR A 687 -5.93 -2.06 -21.89
N VAL A 688 -5.88 -1.53 -23.11
CA VAL A 688 -4.66 -1.28 -23.86
C VAL A 688 -4.64 0.17 -24.30
N TRP A 689 -3.58 0.89 -23.94
CA TRP A 689 -3.35 2.27 -24.31
C TRP A 689 -2.15 2.35 -25.26
N ARG A 690 -2.33 3.06 -26.37
CA ARG A 690 -1.26 3.47 -27.30
C ARG A 690 -0.98 4.97 -27.12
N ARG A 691 0.24 5.30 -26.71
CA ARG A 691 0.68 6.67 -26.43
C ARG A 691 1.80 7.09 -27.36
N GLY A 692 1.52 7.13 -28.69
CA GLY A 692 2.47 7.55 -29.70
C GLY A 692 3.41 6.45 -30.22
N ALA A 693 3.18 5.19 -29.92
CA ALA A 693 3.94 4.09 -30.54
C ALA A 693 3.84 4.15 -32.07
N PRO A 694 4.95 4.00 -32.82
CA PRO A 694 4.94 4.10 -34.28
C PRO A 694 4.14 2.98 -34.95
N ASP A 695 4.21 1.76 -34.44
CA ASP A 695 3.39 0.63 -34.90
C ASP A 695 2.07 0.60 -34.15
N GLY A 696 0.96 0.37 -34.87
CA GLY A 696 -0.37 0.20 -34.28
C GLY A 696 -0.61 -1.18 -33.67
N ARG A 697 0.27 -2.13 -33.92
CA ARG A 697 0.16 -3.50 -33.46
C ARG A 697 0.88 -3.73 -32.13
N CYS A 698 0.19 -4.36 -31.18
CA CYS A 698 0.74 -4.80 -29.90
C CYS A 698 0.39 -6.25 -29.63
N THR A 699 1.32 -7.01 -29.07
CA THR A 699 1.09 -8.40 -28.61
C THR A 699 1.26 -8.49 -27.11
N LEU A 700 0.22 -8.95 -26.43
CA LEU A 700 0.05 -8.99 -25.00
C LEU A 700 0.15 -10.44 -24.50
N PRO A 701 1.12 -10.80 -23.66
CA PRO A 701 1.13 -12.10 -22.98
C PRO A 701 -0.05 -12.23 -22.02
N VAL A 702 -0.77 -13.35 -22.11
CA VAL A 702 -1.85 -13.74 -21.18
C VAL A 702 -1.56 -15.19 -20.78
N ASP A 703 -0.44 -15.39 -20.10
CA ASP A 703 0.18 -16.70 -19.85
C ASP A 703 -0.76 -17.70 -19.15
N PHE A 704 -1.66 -17.23 -18.29
CA PHE A 704 -2.63 -18.09 -17.58
C PHE A 704 -3.68 -18.72 -18.50
N LEU A 705 -3.81 -18.26 -19.75
CA LEU A 705 -4.69 -18.82 -20.77
C LEU A 705 -3.95 -19.61 -21.87
N ARG A 706 -2.61 -19.75 -21.72
CA ARG A 706 -1.83 -20.50 -22.70
C ARG A 706 -2.34 -21.95 -22.84
N GLY A 707 -2.53 -22.42 -24.06
CA GLY A 707 -3.07 -23.73 -24.37
C GLY A 707 -4.60 -23.78 -24.42
N ASN A 708 -5.32 -22.69 -24.07
CA ASN A 708 -6.77 -22.64 -24.16
C ASN A 708 -7.21 -22.21 -25.57
N GLU A 709 -7.77 -23.15 -26.33
CA GLU A 709 -8.27 -22.93 -27.70
C GLU A 709 -9.65 -22.26 -27.72
N HIS A 710 -10.35 -22.22 -26.59
CA HIS A 710 -11.77 -21.77 -26.51
C HIS A 710 -11.90 -20.31 -26.04
N VAL A 711 -10.83 -19.52 -26.13
CA VAL A 711 -10.89 -18.10 -25.75
C VAL A 711 -11.57 -17.29 -26.84
N ASN A 712 -12.72 -16.69 -26.49
CA ASN A 712 -13.41 -15.75 -27.35
C ASN A 712 -13.01 -14.31 -26.99
N VAL A 713 -12.50 -13.55 -27.97
CA VAL A 713 -12.00 -12.18 -27.77
C VAL A 713 -12.82 -11.19 -28.57
N ARG A 714 -13.20 -10.08 -27.93
CA ARG A 714 -13.84 -8.93 -28.61
C ARG A 714 -13.28 -7.61 -28.06
N CYS A 715 -13.30 -6.58 -28.91
CA CYS A 715 -13.18 -5.20 -28.42
C CYS A 715 -14.53 -4.83 -27.79
N ALA A 716 -14.52 -4.58 -26.48
CA ALA A 716 -15.74 -4.35 -25.70
C ALA A 716 -16.10 -2.86 -25.59
N TYR A 717 -15.09 -1.98 -25.60
CA TYR A 717 -15.31 -0.54 -25.60
C TYR A 717 -14.24 0.18 -26.43
N PRO A 718 -14.64 1.14 -27.29
CA PRO A 718 -16.02 1.36 -27.73
C PRO A 718 -16.49 0.25 -28.66
N ALA A 719 -17.81 -0.03 -28.66
CA ALA A 719 -18.39 -1.19 -29.35
C ALA A 719 -18.34 -1.12 -30.89
N ASN A 720 -18.41 0.08 -31.44
CA ASN A 720 -18.55 0.30 -32.90
C ASN A 720 -17.25 0.74 -33.59
N HIS A 721 -16.11 0.26 -33.11
CA HIS A 721 -14.80 0.51 -33.74
C HIS A 721 -14.22 -0.77 -34.33
N ASN A 722 -13.76 -0.69 -35.59
CA ASN A 722 -13.09 -1.78 -36.31
C ASN A 722 -11.67 -2.03 -35.77
N THR A 723 -11.56 -2.30 -34.47
CA THR A 723 -10.29 -2.68 -33.85
C THR A 723 -10.10 -4.18 -34.02
N LYS A 724 -9.03 -4.56 -34.73
CA LYS A 724 -8.71 -5.98 -34.94
C LYS A 724 -8.05 -6.55 -33.70
N CYS A 725 -8.47 -7.75 -33.31
CA CYS A 725 -7.84 -8.53 -32.25
C CYS A 725 -7.79 -10.00 -32.64
N ALA A 726 -6.77 -10.72 -32.17
CA ALA A 726 -6.60 -12.14 -32.45
C ALA A 726 -5.96 -12.83 -31.24
N TRP A 727 -6.51 -13.97 -30.86
CA TRP A 727 -5.96 -14.85 -29.83
C TRP A 727 -5.06 -15.92 -30.46
N ASN A 728 -3.91 -16.16 -29.83
CA ASN A 728 -3.02 -17.26 -30.17
C ASN A 728 -2.93 -18.20 -28.95
N PRO A 729 -3.61 -19.36 -28.97
CA PRO A 729 -3.62 -20.29 -27.84
C PRO A 729 -2.26 -20.92 -27.55
N GLU A 730 -1.48 -21.28 -28.58
CA GLU A 730 -0.18 -21.92 -28.42
C GLU A 730 0.79 -21.02 -27.65
N LYS A 731 0.82 -19.73 -27.99
CA LYS A 731 1.68 -18.75 -27.35
C LYS A 731 1.06 -18.14 -26.08
N GLY A 732 -0.25 -18.25 -25.88
CA GLY A 732 -0.98 -17.56 -24.80
C GLY A 732 -0.93 -16.05 -25.01
N THR A 733 -1.16 -15.54 -26.23
CA THR A 733 -1.03 -14.11 -26.52
C THR A 733 -2.26 -13.54 -27.20
N LEU A 734 -2.63 -12.32 -26.80
CA LEU A 734 -3.59 -11.47 -27.47
C LEU A 734 -2.83 -10.44 -28.34
N THR A 735 -3.10 -10.43 -29.66
CA THR A 735 -2.58 -9.40 -30.56
C THR A 735 -3.71 -8.42 -30.91
N VAL A 736 -3.43 -7.11 -30.81
CA VAL A 736 -4.38 -6.02 -31.09
C VAL A 736 -3.79 -5.04 -32.09
N ASP A 737 -4.63 -4.48 -32.98
CA ASP A 737 -4.26 -3.41 -33.90
C ASP A 737 -5.05 -2.14 -33.54
N LEU A 738 -4.40 -1.17 -32.88
CA LEU A 738 -5.02 0.09 -32.48
C LEU A 738 -4.91 1.17 -33.59
N PRO A 739 -6.05 1.85 -33.93
CA PRO A 739 -6.16 2.62 -35.17
C PRO A 739 -5.40 3.94 -35.18
N ALA A 740 -5.25 4.60 -34.05
CA ALA A 740 -4.63 5.93 -33.95
C ALA A 740 -3.36 5.91 -33.10
N PRO A 741 -2.40 6.83 -33.33
CA PRO A 741 -1.18 6.93 -32.51
C PRO A 741 -1.44 7.17 -31.02
N ILE A 742 -2.53 7.88 -30.70
CA ILE A 742 -3.02 8.11 -29.34
C ILE A 742 -4.45 7.58 -29.31
N CYS A 743 -4.66 6.45 -28.66
CA CYS A 743 -5.96 5.85 -28.49
C CYS A 743 -5.91 4.72 -27.44
N ALA A 744 -7.07 4.33 -26.93
CA ALA A 744 -7.20 3.23 -25.98
C ALA A 744 -8.43 2.36 -26.29
N ARG A 745 -8.38 1.07 -25.89
CA ARG A 745 -9.48 0.12 -26.07
C ARG A 745 -9.54 -0.86 -24.92
N ILE A 746 -10.74 -1.34 -24.65
CA ILE A 746 -10.95 -2.46 -23.72
C ILE A 746 -11.30 -3.71 -24.49
N PHE A 747 -10.61 -4.78 -24.18
CA PHE A 747 -10.86 -6.12 -24.72
C PHE A 747 -11.42 -7.03 -23.64
N GLU A 748 -12.41 -7.80 -23.98
CA GLU A 748 -13.00 -8.83 -23.14
C GLU A 748 -12.62 -10.20 -23.71
N LEU A 749 -12.14 -11.08 -22.83
CA LEU A 749 -11.80 -12.47 -23.12
C LEU A 749 -12.75 -13.37 -22.30
N GLU A 750 -13.51 -14.23 -22.96
CA GLU A 750 -14.31 -15.28 -22.32
C GLU A 750 -13.64 -16.63 -22.53
N TYR A 751 -13.50 -17.43 -21.43
CA TYR A 751 -12.79 -18.72 -21.44
C TYR A 751 -13.35 -19.75 -20.48
#